data_be85fe35f9d36a3d0a73a2d3ed39b003
#
_entry.id   be85fe35f9d36a3d0a73a2d3ed39b003
#
_cell.length_a   1.000
_cell.length_b   1.000
_cell.length_c   1.000
_cell.angle_alpha   90.00
_cell.angle_beta   90.00
_cell.angle_gamma   90.00
#
_symmetry.space_group_name_H-M   'P 1'
#
loop_
_entity.id
_entity.type
_entity.pdbx_description
1 polymer ?
#
loop_
_entity_poly.entity_id
_entity_poly.type
_entity_poly.pdbx_seq_one_letter_code
_entity_poly.pdbx_strand_id
1 'polypeptide(L)'
;MKISYNWIKDFLRIDLPAEKVGELLTDLGLEVEGISAYESVKGGLKGVVVGEVLECTKHPNADKLSLTKVQVGEGVVLPIVCGAPNVAKGQKVAVATIGTTLYDKEGEPFKIKKGKIRGEESHGMICAEDELGLGNSHEGIMVLDSALPVGKPCSEVFSVVSDTVFEIGLTPNRADAMSHLGVARDLRAGLLQQGINKEIITPSVTDFFVDNRLLKIDVLVDNKELAPRYCGVSISNVKVAPSPDWLQQRLRAIGITPKNNVVDITNYVLHDLGQPLHAFDALRIAGKKIIVRNATEGEKFQTLDGVDRSLSAEDLVICDTDKPLCLAGVLGGTNSGVGQDTTHIFLESAYFNPVAIRKTAKRHGISTDASFRFERGINIDDCKYALLRAAIMIKKIAGGEISSDVVDWYPKKQEDFQVFLTYEKIDSLIGQVIPRDVIKSILHSLDIQINSLTEIGMGLTVPSYRVDVERDVDVIEEILRVYGYNNIEFSSKVSASMAHASRYEDFNVQNVIANQLVGQGFYEMMNNSLTSIAYQELSADISVAQTVQILNPLSQDLAVMRQSMLFSGLETIAYNNNRKRTDLSLFEFGKTYHKIGESYTEPKHLSLFLSGNIYPETWNAPQEKTNFYYLKGYVKAIFDRLGITNLKETPSQEAIYQEGITLWLGQTPVASLGVVKNNILQHFDIKQKVFYADILWDHLLANLSKGVKYREIPKYPEVRRDLALLLDSEVSFETLHSIALQTEKELLKKVALFDVYQGDKLPKGKKSYAMSFILQDNNKTLTDKQIDKTMAALVEAFKKQTGAQLRS
;
A
#
# COMPACT_ATOMS: atom_id res chain seq x y z
N MET A 1 -14.29 0.45 -6.62
CA MET A 1 -15.39 -0.23 -7.36
C MET A 1 -16.52 0.77 -7.63
N LYS A 2 -17.14 0.74 -8.84
CA LYS A 2 -18.25 1.65 -9.17
C LYS A 2 -19.60 1.00 -8.93
N ILE A 3 -20.49 1.71 -8.23
CA ILE A 3 -21.82 1.25 -7.83
C ILE A 3 -22.87 2.29 -8.25
N SER A 4 -23.85 1.86 -9.02
CA SER A 4 -24.95 2.67 -9.48
C SER A 4 -26.03 2.77 -8.39
N TYR A 5 -26.46 3.99 -8.06
CA TYR A 5 -27.52 4.21 -7.07
C TYR A 5 -28.88 3.71 -7.56
N ASN A 6 -29.18 3.94 -8.83
CA ASN A 6 -30.41 3.40 -9.42
C ASN A 6 -30.44 1.87 -9.42
N TRP A 7 -29.28 1.21 -9.51
CA TRP A 7 -29.19 -0.24 -9.42
C TRP A 7 -29.34 -0.76 -7.98
N ILE A 8 -28.80 -0.03 -6.99
CA ILE A 8 -29.07 -0.33 -5.55
C ILE A 8 -30.57 -0.28 -5.27
N LYS A 9 -31.31 0.68 -5.86
CA LYS A 9 -32.76 0.82 -5.67
C LYS A 9 -33.58 -0.38 -6.17
N ASP A 10 -33.03 -1.19 -7.06
CA ASP A 10 -33.69 -2.44 -7.49
C ASP A 10 -33.71 -3.48 -6.37
N PHE A 11 -32.66 -3.49 -5.52
CA PHE A 11 -32.57 -4.37 -4.34
C PHE A 11 -33.19 -3.77 -3.09
N LEU A 12 -33.13 -2.45 -2.95
CA LEU A 12 -33.52 -1.76 -1.72
C LEU A 12 -34.29 -0.50 -2.04
N ARG A 13 -35.62 -0.56 -1.95
CA ARG A 13 -36.52 0.56 -2.30
C ARG A 13 -36.39 1.72 -1.31
N ILE A 14 -35.40 2.60 -1.59
CA ILE A 14 -35.07 3.78 -0.80
C ILE A 14 -35.21 5.05 -1.64
N ASP A 15 -35.56 6.15 -0.96
CA ASP A 15 -35.65 7.48 -1.55
C ASP A 15 -34.89 8.47 -0.65
N LEU A 16 -33.58 8.31 -0.62
CA LEU A 16 -32.66 9.17 0.12
C LEU A 16 -31.76 9.93 -0.86
N PRO A 17 -31.30 11.14 -0.50
CA PRO A 17 -30.28 11.83 -1.27
C PRO A 17 -29.01 10.97 -1.39
N ALA A 18 -28.39 11.01 -2.57
CA ALA A 18 -27.21 10.19 -2.83
C ALA A 18 -26.05 10.50 -1.87
N GLU A 19 -25.86 11.77 -1.51
CA GLU A 19 -24.86 12.23 -0.56
C GLU A 19 -25.05 11.56 0.79
N LYS A 20 -26.29 11.47 1.27
CA LYS A 20 -26.63 10.82 2.52
C LYS A 20 -26.36 9.31 2.52
N VAL A 21 -26.62 8.68 1.36
CA VAL A 21 -26.30 7.26 1.17
C VAL A 21 -24.77 7.06 1.16
N GLY A 22 -24.03 7.96 0.51
CA GLY A 22 -22.56 7.92 0.50
C GLY A 22 -21.95 8.07 1.89
N GLU A 23 -22.48 8.99 2.72
CA GLU A 23 -22.08 9.14 4.12
C GLU A 23 -22.33 7.84 4.90
N LEU A 24 -23.53 7.27 4.79
CA LEU A 24 -23.88 6.05 5.51
C LEU A 24 -23.05 4.84 5.07
N LEU A 25 -22.74 4.70 3.78
CA LEU A 25 -21.86 3.64 3.28
C LEU A 25 -20.45 3.77 3.88
N THR A 26 -19.91 4.99 3.94
CA THR A 26 -18.61 5.26 4.55
C THR A 26 -18.62 4.93 6.04
N ASP A 27 -19.64 5.31 6.78
CA ASP A 27 -19.79 4.99 8.20
C ASP A 27 -19.85 3.47 8.45
N LEU A 28 -20.39 2.71 7.48
CA LEU A 28 -20.45 1.25 7.52
C LEU A 28 -19.12 0.56 7.08
N GLY A 29 -18.08 1.34 6.78
CA GLY A 29 -16.78 0.82 6.33
C GLY A 29 -16.69 0.53 4.83
N LEU A 30 -17.63 1.03 4.04
CA LEU A 30 -17.57 1.06 2.58
C LEU A 30 -17.19 2.47 2.12
N GLU A 31 -15.91 2.83 2.18
CA GLU A 31 -15.42 4.17 1.92
C GLU A 31 -15.83 4.66 0.53
N VAL A 32 -16.65 5.71 0.48
CA VAL A 32 -17.04 6.37 -0.76
C VAL A 32 -15.96 7.42 -1.11
N GLU A 33 -15.08 7.06 -2.03
CA GLU A 33 -13.98 7.90 -2.52
C GLU A 33 -14.47 9.01 -3.46
N GLY A 34 -15.62 8.81 -4.09
CA GLY A 34 -16.22 9.77 -5.02
C GLY A 34 -17.68 9.52 -5.32
N ILE A 35 -18.38 10.62 -5.61
CA ILE A 35 -19.77 10.60 -6.08
C ILE A 35 -19.82 11.35 -7.41
N SER A 36 -20.29 10.68 -8.47
CA SER A 36 -20.38 11.26 -9.80
C SER A 36 -21.77 11.09 -10.41
N ALA A 37 -22.21 12.10 -11.15
CA ALA A 37 -23.44 11.99 -11.93
C ALA A 37 -23.15 11.24 -13.23
N TYR A 38 -24.02 10.32 -13.59
CA TYR A 38 -24.06 9.65 -14.88
C TYR A 38 -25.29 10.09 -15.65
N GLU A 39 -25.13 10.50 -16.88
CA GLU A 39 -26.22 10.79 -17.81
C GLU A 39 -25.98 9.96 -19.09
N SER A 40 -26.97 9.17 -19.51
CA SER A 40 -26.86 8.35 -20.73
C SER A 40 -26.64 9.20 -21.98
N VAL A 41 -27.09 10.44 -21.94
CA VAL A 41 -26.82 11.50 -22.92
C VAL A 41 -26.40 12.74 -22.15
N LYS A 42 -25.23 13.29 -22.45
CA LYS A 42 -24.64 14.44 -21.74
C LYS A 42 -25.59 15.66 -21.81
N GLY A 43 -25.90 16.26 -20.66
CA GLY A 43 -26.87 17.35 -20.53
C GLY A 43 -28.31 16.89 -20.43
N GLY A 44 -28.59 15.58 -20.50
CA GLY A 44 -29.90 14.98 -20.27
C GLY A 44 -30.99 15.43 -21.27
N LEU A 45 -30.62 15.99 -22.42
CA LEU A 45 -31.51 16.60 -23.41
C LEU A 45 -32.46 17.66 -22.81
N LYS A 46 -32.08 18.35 -21.73
CA LYS A 46 -32.86 19.41 -21.08
C LYS A 46 -33.07 20.55 -22.04
N GLY A 47 -34.35 20.89 -22.31
CA GLY A 47 -34.73 21.95 -23.25
C GLY A 47 -34.84 21.51 -24.71
N VAL A 48 -34.63 20.21 -25.00
CA VAL A 48 -34.91 19.61 -26.30
C VAL A 48 -36.30 19.00 -26.29
N VAL A 49 -37.14 19.39 -27.24
CA VAL A 49 -38.56 18.96 -27.32
C VAL A 49 -38.91 18.47 -28.72
N VAL A 50 -39.96 17.68 -28.81
CA VAL A 50 -40.54 17.27 -30.09
C VAL A 50 -41.20 18.49 -30.72
N GLY A 51 -40.79 18.90 -31.93
CA GLY A 51 -41.37 19.92 -32.74
C GLY A 51 -42.03 19.39 -33.99
N GLU A 52 -42.99 20.13 -34.54
CA GLU A 52 -43.63 19.83 -35.85
C GLU A 52 -43.27 20.96 -36.83
N VAL A 53 -42.72 20.62 -37.97
CA VAL A 53 -42.42 21.57 -39.03
C VAL A 53 -43.73 21.95 -39.77
N LEU A 54 -44.29 23.13 -39.46
CA LEU A 54 -45.51 23.61 -40.08
C LEU A 54 -45.29 24.17 -41.47
N GLU A 55 -44.18 24.87 -41.68
CA GLU A 55 -43.75 25.47 -42.94
C GLU A 55 -42.27 25.22 -43.18
N CYS A 56 -41.91 24.96 -44.44
CA CYS A 56 -40.52 24.84 -44.88
C CYS A 56 -40.37 25.48 -46.26
N THR A 57 -39.60 26.56 -46.35
CA THR A 57 -39.29 27.29 -47.60
C THR A 57 -37.80 27.49 -47.78
N LYS A 58 -37.33 27.63 -49.00
CA LYS A 58 -35.92 27.93 -49.25
C LYS A 58 -35.52 29.30 -48.73
N HIS A 59 -34.32 29.41 -48.21
CA HIS A 59 -33.77 30.70 -47.76
C HIS A 59 -33.53 31.65 -48.91
N PRO A 60 -33.97 32.94 -48.83
CA PRO A 60 -33.83 33.88 -49.97
C PRO A 60 -32.39 34.18 -50.37
N ASN A 61 -31.45 34.10 -49.45
CA ASN A 61 -30.05 34.49 -49.65
C ASN A 61 -29.05 33.32 -49.47
N ALA A 62 -29.52 32.04 -49.46
CA ALA A 62 -28.61 30.87 -49.27
C ALA A 62 -29.23 29.57 -49.80
N ASP A 63 -28.69 29.00 -50.88
CA ASP A 63 -29.22 27.83 -51.56
C ASP A 63 -29.26 26.56 -50.70
N LYS A 64 -28.40 26.49 -49.71
CA LYS A 64 -28.29 25.31 -48.82
C LYS A 64 -29.08 25.44 -47.52
N LEU A 65 -29.79 26.53 -47.29
CA LEU A 65 -30.56 26.76 -46.07
C LEU A 65 -32.08 26.75 -46.36
N SER A 66 -32.85 26.31 -45.37
CA SER A 66 -34.29 26.33 -45.36
C SER A 66 -34.78 27.20 -44.20
N LEU A 67 -35.82 28.00 -44.42
CA LEU A 67 -36.58 28.70 -43.40
C LEU A 67 -37.72 27.82 -42.94
N THR A 68 -37.74 27.49 -41.66
CA THR A 68 -38.81 26.67 -41.08
C THR A 68 -39.59 27.43 -40.01
N LYS A 69 -40.88 27.11 -39.88
CA LYS A 69 -41.69 27.45 -38.74
C LYS A 69 -42.03 26.14 -38.01
N VAL A 70 -41.52 26.02 -36.79
CA VAL A 70 -41.63 24.78 -36.02
C VAL A 70 -42.46 25.02 -34.77
N GLN A 71 -43.58 24.30 -34.63
CA GLN A 71 -44.37 24.28 -33.41
C GLN A 71 -43.70 23.40 -32.35
N VAL A 72 -43.49 23.95 -31.15
CA VAL A 72 -42.75 23.25 -30.06
C VAL A 72 -43.61 23.00 -28.79
N GLY A 73 -44.91 23.11 -28.91
CA GLY A 73 -45.92 22.91 -27.85
C GLY A 73 -46.69 24.17 -27.50
N GLU A 74 -47.84 24.04 -26.84
CA GLU A 74 -48.72 25.12 -26.34
C GLU A 74 -48.99 26.27 -27.34
N GLY A 75 -49.02 25.99 -28.64
CA GLY A 75 -49.17 26.97 -29.69
C GLY A 75 -47.95 27.84 -29.99
N VAL A 76 -46.81 27.58 -29.36
CA VAL A 76 -45.58 28.32 -29.61
C VAL A 76 -44.95 27.86 -30.91
N VAL A 77 -44.77 28.81 -31.84
CA VAL A 77 -44.14 28.56 -33.15
C VAL A 77 -42.85 29.34 -33.22
N LEU A 78 -41.75 28.61 -33.48
CA LEU A 78 -40.39 29.18 -33.56
C LEU A 78 -39.92 29.26 -35.01
N PRO A 79 -39.43 30.44 -35.48
CA PRO A 79 -38.71 30.52 -36.72
C PRO A 79 -37.33 29.88 -36.53
N ILE A 80 -36.93 28.92 -37.33
CA ILE A 80 -35.64 28.26 -37.27
C ILE A 80 -35.05 28.14 -38.69
N VAL A 81 -33.81 28.56 -38.84
CA VAL A 81 -33.03 28.37 -40.05
C VAL A 81 -32.32 27.01 -39.96
N CYS A 82 -32.63 26.12 -40.92
CA CYS A 82 -32.08 24.75 -40.95
C CYS A 82 -31.20 24.54 -42.17
N GLY A 83 -30.00 23.96 -41.96
CA GLY A 83 -29.05 23.63 -43.04
C GLY A 83 -29.15 22.19 -43.56
N ALA A 84 -29.98 21.38 -42.95
CA ALA A 84 -30.09 19.96 -43.29
C ALA A 84 -30.90 19.75 -44.58
N PRO A 85 -30.46 18.86 -45.47
CA PRO A 85 -31.15 18.61 -46.77
C PRO A 85 -32.44 17.85 -46.64
N ASN A 86 -32.66 17.13 -45.51
CA ASN A 86 -33.84 16.27 -45.29
C ASN A 86 -34.98 16.94 -44.55
N VAL A 87 -34.90 18.26 -44.25
CA VAL A 87 -36.00 18.95 -43.55
C VAL A 87 -37.18 19.18 -44.49
N ALA A 88 -38.42 18.84 -44.08
CA ALA A 88 -39.61 19.00 -44.84
C ALA A 88 -40.83 19.34 -43.96
N LYS A 89 -41.83 19.95 -44.56
CA LYS A 89 -43.12 20.24 -43.89
C LYS A 89 -43.82 18.97 -43.42
N GLY A 90 -44.39 19.00 -42.22
CA GLY A 90 -45.13 17.91 -41.62
C GLY A 90 -44.30 16.92 -40.82
N GLN A 91 -42.99 17.07 -40.82
CA GLN A 91 -42.09 16.18 -40.04
C GLN A 91 -42.14 16.52 -38.55
N LYS A 92 -42.11 15.47 -37.71
CA LYS A 92 -41.72 15.61 -36.28
C LYS A 92 -40.22 15.58 -36.17
N VAL A 93 -39.64 16.52 -35.43
CA VAL A 93 -38.21 16.74 -35.32
C VAL A 93 -37.80 17.05 -33.87
N ALA A 94 -36.56 16.78 -33.52
CA ALA A 94 -35.99 17.16 -32.23
C ALA A 94 -35.51 18.62 -32.29
N VAL A 95 -36.06 19.48 -31.40
CA VAL A 95 -35.80 20.92 -31.39
C VAL A 95 -35.15 21.34 -30.07
N ALA A 96 -33.93 21.84 -30.15
CA ALA A 96 -33.29 22.52 -29.03
C ALA A 96 -33.77 23.98 -28.95
N THR A 97 -34.51 24.35 -27.89
CA THR A 97 -35.03 25.67 -27.65
C THR A 97 -33.96 26.65 -27.17
N ILE A 98 -34.25 27.97 -27.20
CA ILE A 98 -33.31 28.98 -26.68
C ILE A 98 -32.99 28.70 -25.21
N GLY A 99 -31.70 28.72 -24.88
CA GLY A 99 -31.20 28.44 -23.52
C GLY A 99 -30.74 27.01 -23.29
N THR A 100 -31.10 26.07 -24.19
CA THR A 100 -30.61 24.68 -24.17
C THR A 100 -29.11 24.66 -24.32
N THR A 101 -28.45 23.82 -23.54
CA THR A 101 -27.01 23.48 -23.70
C THR A 101 -26.89 22.13 -24.35
N LEU A 102 -26.27 22.04 -25.49
CA LEU A 102 -25.87 20.80 -26.17
C LEU A 102 -24.37 20.61 -26.06
N TYR A 103 -23.88 19.43 -26.39
CA TYR A 103 -22.48 19.07 -26.29
C TYR A 103 -22.01 18.52 -27.65
N ASP A 104 -20.83 18.96 -28.08
CA ASP A 104 -20.22 18.45 -29.30
C ASP A 104 -19.58 17.06 -29.11
N LYS A 105 -18.94 16.52 -30.15
CA LYS A 105 -18.30 15.19 -30.12
C LYS A 105 -17.10 15.11 -29.16
N GLU A 106 -16.49 16.25 -28.84
CA GLU A 106 -15.39 16.37 -27.89
C GLU A 106 -15.92 16.60 -26.47
N GLY A 107 -17.26 16.80 -26.33
CA GLY A 107 -17.94 16.99 -25.06
C GLY A 107 -17.92 18.44 -24.58
N GLU A 108 -17.55 19.41 -25.42
CA GLU A 108 -17.60 20.82 -25.10
C GLU A 108 -19.03 21.38 -25.17
N PRO A 109 -19.45 22.19 -24.19
CA PRO A 109 -20.80 22.71 -24.13
C PRO A 109 -20.99 23.88 -25.08
N PHE A 110 -22.06 23.89 -25.87
CA PHE A 110 -22.49 25.04 -26.60
C PHE A 110 -23.99 25.37 -26.31
N LYS A 111 -24.26 26.64 -26.10
CA LYS A 111 -25.58 27.09 -25.70
C LYS A 111 -26.36 27.66 -26.87
N ILE A 112 -27.61 27.18 -27.09
CA ILE A 112 -28.50 27.68 -28.12
C ILE A 112 -28.98 29.09 -27.74
N LYS A 113 -28.69 30.05 -28.63
CA LYS A 113 -29.04 31.46 -28.46
C LYS A 113 -29.93 31.92 -29.61
N LYS A 114 -30.76 32.96 -29.35
CA LYS A 114 -31.43 33.68 -30.42
C LYS A 114 -30.37 34.31 -31.33
N GLY A 115 -30.44 34.04 -32.65
CA GLY A 115 -29.49 34.54 -33.62
C GLY A 115 -30.15 34.95 -34.92
N LYS A 116 -29.35 35.61 -35.79
CA LYS A 116 -29.69 35.84 -37.18
C LYS A 116 -28.70 35.09 -38.06
N ILE A 117 -29.24 34.28 -38.98
CA ILE A 117 -28.45 33.51 -39.93
C ILE A 117 -28.70 34.06 -41.33
N ARG A 118 -27.70 34.68 -41.93
CA ARG A 118 -27.78 35.38 -43.23
C ARG A 118 -28.99 36.37 -43.39
N GLY A 119 -29.36 37.08 -42.28
CA GLY A 119 -30.42 38.07 -42.25
C GLY A 119 -31.73 37.60 -41.67
N GLU A 120 -31.98 36.29 -41.59
CA GLU A 120 -33.20 35.68 -41.08
C GLU A 120 -33.08 35.24 -39.59
N GLU A 121 -34.15 35.43 -38.81
CA GLU A 121 -34.13 35.08 -37.40
C GLU A 121 -34.21 33.56 -37.18
N SER A 122 -33.41 33.05 -36.26
CA SER A 122 -33.47 31.67 -35.79
C SER A 122 -33.54 31.60 -34.27
N HIS A 123 -34.64 31.02 -33.76
CA HIS A 123 -35.02 30.96 -32.34
C HIS A 123 -34.93 29.54 -31.80
N GLY A 124 -33.92 28.77 -32.20
CA GLY A 124 -33.67 27.39 -31.83
C GLY A 124 -32.85 26.67 -32.88
N MET A 125 -32.73 25.39 -32.70
CA MET A 125 -31.99 24.51 -33.61
C MET A 125 -32.76 23.20 -33.78
N ILE A 126 -33.00 22.77 -35.03
CA ILE A 126 -33.44 21.40 -35.32
C ILE A 126 -32.19 20.53 -35.35
N CYS A 127 -32.13 19.48 -34.53
CA CYS A 127 -30.93 18.76 -34.27
C CYS A 127 -30.79 17.49 -35.10
N ALA A 128 -29.56 17.16 -35.43
CA ALA A 128 -29.12 15.86 -35.94
C ALA A 128 -28.91 14.87 -34.79
N GLU A 129 -28.72 13.61 -35.11
CA GLU A 129 -28.56 12.54 -34.14
C GLU A 129 -27.27 12.72 -33.31
N ASP A 130 -26.17 13.10 -33.95
CA ASP A 130 -24.86 13.33 -33.32
C ASP A 130 -24.84 14.59 -32.46
N GLU A 131 -25.60 15.63 -32.85
CA GLU A 131 -25.72 16.87 -32.06
C GLU A 131 -26.50 16.67 -30.76
N LEU A 132 -27.33 15.61 -30.70
CA LEU A 132 -28.05 15.18 -29.52
C LEU A 132 -27.27 14.16 -28.69
N GLY A 133 -26.12 13.66 -29.18
CA GLY A 133 -25.37 12.57 -28.52
C GLY A 133 -26.11 11.22 -28.54
N LEU A 134 -27.06 11.01 -29.48
CA LEU A 134 -27.86 9.79 -29.61
C LEU A 134 -27.28 8.80 -30.62
N GLY A 135 -26.33 9.23 -31.46
CA GLY A 135 -25.67 8.43 -32.47
C GLY A 135 -24.56 9.19 -33.17
N ASN A 136 -24.11 8.67 -34.33
CA ASN A 136 -22.99 9.23 -35.08
C ASN A 136 -23.37 9.91 -36.40
N SER A 137 -24.64 9.82 -36.82
CA SER A 137 -25.08 10.33 -38.10
C SER A 137 -25.20 11.84 -38.09
N HIS A 138 -24.58 12.51 -39.06
CA HIS A 138 -24.70 13.94 -39.35
C HIS A 138 -25.23 14.21 -40.77
N GLU A 139 -25.84 13.23 -41.40
CA GLU A 139 -26.34 13.35 -42.78
C GLU A 139 -27.57 14.22 -42.93
N GLY A 140 -28.21 14.56 -41.81
CA GLY A 140 -29.39 15.46 -41.75
C GLY A 140 -29.97 15.52 -40.35
N ILE A 141 -31.12 16.23 -40.25
CA ILE A 141 -31.86 16.30 -38.98
C ILE A 141 -32.48 14.94 -38.60
N MET A 142 -32.64 14.73 -37.30
CA MET A 142 -33.31 13.56 -36.76
C MET A 142 -34.86 13.69 -36.94
N VAL A 143 -35.42 12.85 -37.80
CA VAL A 143 -36.87 12.80 -38.03
C VAL A 143 -37.46 11.78 -37.05
N LEU A 144 -38.46 12.24 -36.27
CA LEU A 144 -39.10 11.45 -35.22
C LEU A 144 -40.41 10.79 -35.72
N ASP A 145 -40.92 9.82 -34.96
CA ASP A 145 -42.18 9.19 -35.25
C ASP A 145 -43.31 10.24 -35.28
N SER A 146 -44.11 10.20 -36.34
CA SER A 146 -45.25 11.11 -36.56
C SER A 146 -46.32 11.04 -35.46
N ALA A 147 -46.41 9.94 -34.71
CA ALA A 147 -47.39 9.77 -33.63
C ALA A 147 -46.99 10.50 -32.33
N LEU A 148 -45.75 10.99 -32.23
CA LEU A 148 -45.27 11.67 -31.03
C LEU A 148 -45.97 13.02 -30.81
N PRO A 149 -46.41 13.35 -29.58
CA PRO A 149 -47.05 14.64 -29.27
C PRO A 149 -46.03 15.77 -29.32
N VAL A 150 -46.45 16.89 -29.96
CA VAL A 150 -45.62 18.11 -30.01
C VAL A 150 -45.44 18.68 -28.61
N GLY A 151 -44.21 19.15 -28.31
CA GLY A 151 -43.86 19.67 -27.01
C GLY A 151 -43.42 18.63 -25.99
N LYS A 152 -43.52 17.33 -26.33
CA LYS A 152 -43.02 16.27 -25.45
C LYS A 152 -41.50 16.41 -25.29
N PRO A 153 -40.94 16.35 -24.05
CA PRO A 153 -39.49 16.36 -23.85
C PRO A 153 -38.78 15.20 -24.57
N CYS A 154 -37.74 15.48 -25.33
CA CYS A 154 -36.99 14.43 -26.01
C CYS A 154 -36.26 13.48 -25.02
N SER A 155 -35.97 13.94 -23.80
CA SER A 155 -35.46 13.07 -22.73
C SER A 155 -36.40 11.90 -22.40
N GLU A 156 -37.72 12.12 -22.50
CA GLU A 156 -38.71 11.04 -22.30
C GLU A 156 -38.87 10.17 -23.55
N VAL A 157 -38.75 10.77 -24.76
CA VAL A 157 -38.82 10.02 -26.03
C VAL A 157 -37.68 9.02 -26.15
N PHE A 158 -36.48 9.44 -25.79
CA PHE A 158 -35.27 8.62 -25.87
C PHE A 158 -34.89 7.92 -24.55
N SER A 159 -35.82 7.93 -23.56
CA SER A 159 -35.60 7.28 -22.26
C SER A 159 -34.22 7.62 -21.67
N VAL A 160 -33.88 8.92 -21.68
CA VAL A 160 -32.61 9.37 -21.13
C VAL A 160 -32.57 9.08 -19.64
N VAL A 161 -31.57 8.32 -19.23
CA VAL A 161 -31.35 7.93 -17.83
C VAL A 161 -30.32 8.84 -17.19
N SER A 162 -30.67 9.36 -16.02
CA SER A 162 -29.71 9.96 -15.10
C SER A 162 -29.53 9.04 -13.88
N ASP A 163 -28.31 8.93 -13.39
CA ASP A 163 -27.95 8.08 -12.27
C ASP A 163 -26.88 8.78 -11.41
N THR A 164 -26.69 8.32 -10.20
CA THR A 164 -25.55 8.68 -9.37
C THR A 164 -24.69 7.45 -9.16
N VAL A 165 -23.39 7.58 -9.35
CA VAL A 165 -22.42 6.49 -9.23
C VAL A 165 -21.50 6.78 -8.07
N PHE A 166 -21.46 5.85 -7.12
CA PHE A 166 -20.50 5.83 -6.02
C PHE A 166 -19.23 5.10 -6.46
N GLU A 167 -18.09 5.69 -6.22
CA GLU A 167 -16.79 5.01 -6.29
C GLU A 167 -16.43 4.57 -4.88
N ILE A 168 -16.42 3.25 -4.65
CA ILE A 168 -16.20 2.66 -3.32
C ILE A 168 -14.83 1.98 -3.28
N GLY A 169 -13.99 2.39 -2.35
CA GLY A 169 -12.76 1.72 -1.96
C GLY A 169 -13.08 0.52 -1.08
N LEU A 170 -12.82 -0.70 -1.58
CA LEU A 170 -13.06 -1.92 -0.81
C LEU A 170 -11.73 -2.49 -0.30
N THR A 171 -11.67 -2.73 1.00
CA THR A 171 -10.60 -3.53 1.60
C THR A 171 -10.69 -4.99 1.15
N PRO A 172 -9.57 -5.73 1.08
CA PRO A 172 -9.57 -7.11 0.57
C PRO A 172 -10.48 -8.09 1.33
N ASN A 173 -10.79 -7.82 2.59
CA ASN A 173 -11.67 -8.64 3.44
C ASN A 173 -13.17 -8.41 3.20
N ARG A 174 -13.55 -7.36 2.44
CA ARG A 174 -14.95 -7.04 2.16
C ARG A 174 -15.44 -7.63 0.83
N ALA A 175 -15.12 -8.91 0.60
CA ALA A 175 -15.58 -9.66 -0.57
C ALA A 175 -17.13 -9.74 -0.66
N ASP A 176 -17.81 -9.74 0.46
CA ASP A 176 -19.27 -9.69 0.60
C ASP A 176 -19.90 -8.45 -0.08
N ALA A 177 -19.17 -7.34 -0.13
CA ALA A 177 -19.64 -6.07 -0.69
C ALA A 177 -19.23 -5.82 -2.17
N MET A 178 -18.66 -6.83 -2.88
CA MET A 178 -18.18 -6.67 -4.26
C MET A 178 -19.28 -6.74 -5.32
N SER A 179 -20.51 -6.32 -4.98
CA SER A 179 -21.68 -6.30 -5.87
C SER A 179 -22.70 -5.26 -5.41
N HIS A 180 -23.68 -4.95 -6.26
CA HIS A 180 -24.80 -4.08 -5.89
C HIS A 180 -25.64 -4.72 -4.78
N LEU A 181 -25.86 -6.04 -4.82
CA LEU A 181 -26.56 -6.77 -3.75
C LEU A 181 -25.79 -6.69 -2.43
N GLY A 182 -24.46 -6.88 -2.46
CA GLY A 182 -23.62 -6.83 -1.25
C GLY A 182 -23.64 -5.44 -0.59
N VAL A 183 -23.50 -4.38 -1.40
CA VAL A 183 -23.62 -2.99 -0.92
C VAL A 183 -25.03 -2.71 -0.39
N ALA A 184 -26.08 -3.22 -1.04
CA ALA A 184 -27.46 -3.06 -0.56
C ALA A 184 -27.70 -3.76 0.78
N ARG A 185 -27.07 -4.93 1.04
CA ARG A 185 -27.14 -5.63 2.34
C ARG A 185 -26.55 -4.77 3.47
N ASP A 186 -25.36 -4.19 3.26
CA ASP A 186 -24.75 -3.31 4.25
C ASP A 186 -25.58 -2.02 4.47
N LEU A 187 -26.02 -1.39 3.37
CA LEU A 187 -26.86 -0.21 3.45
C LEU A 187 -28.15 -0.49 4.25
N ARG A 188 -28.78 -1.67 4.05
CA ARG A 188 -29.94 -2.10 4.85
C ARG A 188 -29.62 -2.15 6.34
N ALA A 189 -28.46 -2.70 6.69
CA ALA A 189 -28.03 -2.82 8.09
C ALA A 189 -27.89 -1.43 8.74
N GLY A 190 -27.26 -0.49 8.05
CA GLY A 190 -27.15 0.90 8.53
C GLY A 190 -28.48 1.62 8.62
N LEU A 191 -29.36 1.45 7.64
CA LEU A 191 -30.71 2.05 7.66
C LEU A 191 -31.57 1.53 8.83
N LEU A 192 -31.45 0.25 9.13
CA LEU A 192 -32.18 -0.34 10.27
C LEU A 192 -31.76 0.30 11.59
N GLN A 193 -30.48 0.62 11.78
CA GLN A 193 -29.98 1.34 12.95
C GLN A 193 -30.52 2.79 13.03
N GLN A 194 -30.88 3.39 11.90
CA GLN A 194 -31.55 4.70 11.83
C GLN A 194 -33.09 4.60 11.96
N GLY A 195 -33.63 3.41 12.26
CA GLY A 195 -35.05 3.17 12.37
C GLY A 195 -35.79 3.03 11.01
N ILE A 196 -35.04 2.95 9.89
CA ILE A 196 -35.62 2.78 8.55
C ILE A 196 -35.58 1.30 8.19
N ASN A 197 -36.69 0.61 8.39
CA ASN A 197 -36.78 -0.81 8.06
C ASN A 197 -37.11 -1.02 6.58
N LYS A 198 -36.19 -1.66 5.86
CA LYS A 198 -36.35 -2.04 4.45
C LYS A 198 -35.90 -3.48 4.25
N GLU A 199 -36.61 -4.18 3.35
CA GLU A 199 -36.25 -5.54 2.97
C GLU A 199 -35.44 -5.56 1.68
N ILE A 200 -34.51 -6.53 1.57
CA ILE A 200 -33.78 -6.81 0.33
C ILE A 200 -34.67 -7.58 -0.62
N ILE A 201 -34.83 -7.08 -1.83
CA ILE A 201 -35.57 -7.70 -2.92
C ILE A 201 -34.57 -8.41 -3.82
N THR A 202 -34.55 -9.74 -3.78
CA THR A 202 -33.70 -10.53 -4.68
C THR A 202 -34.49 -10.95 -5.92
N PRO A 203 -33.87 -10.94 -7.12
CA PRO A 203 -34.52 -11.38 -8.33
C PRO A 203 -34.96 -12.85 -8.26
N SER A 204 -36.20 -13.15 -8.63
CA SER A 204 -36.71 -14.51 -8.64
C SER A 204 -36.07 -15.36 -9.75
N VAL A 205 -35.81 -16.64 -9.45
CA VAL A 205 -35.34 -17.64 -10.42
C VAL A 205 -36.36 -18.76 -10.65
N THR A 206 -37.61 -18.57 -10.19
CA THR A 206 -38.68 -19.57 -10.34
C THR A 206 -39.12 -19.78 -11.79
N ASP A 207 -38.85 -18.83 -12.68
CA ASP A 207 -39.11 -18.92 -14.12
C ASP A 207 -38.15 -19.86 -14.88
N PHE A 208 -37.17 -20.45 -14.18
CA PHE A 208 -36.25 -21.37 -14.81
C PHE A 208 -36.92 -22.73 -15.04
N PHE A 209 -36.91 -23.19 -16.28
CA PHE A 209 -37.32 -24.55 -16.63
C PHE A 209 -36.51 -25.03 -17.83
N VAL A 210 -36.31 -26.33 -17.91
CA VAL A 210 -35.62 -27.01 -19.02
C VAL A 210 -36.60 -27.21 -20.16
N ASP A 211 -36.34 -26.60 -21.32
CA ASP A 211 -37.19 -26.68 -22.51
C ASP A 211 -37.00 -28.02 -23.22
N ASN A 212 -35.78 -28.52 -23.34
CA ASN A 212 -35.42 -29.77 -23.96
C ASN A 212 -34.11 -30.32 -23.34
N ARG A 213 -33.62 -31.48 -23.87
CA ARG A 213 -32.34 -32.09 -23.43
C ARG A 213 -31.47 -32.47 -24.59
N LEU A 214 -31.45 -31.62 -25.62
CA LEU A 214 -30.76 -31.93 -26.90
C LEU A 214 -29.28 -31.58 -26.89
N LEU A 215 -28.85 -30.69 -25.99
CA LEU A 215 -27.47 -30.22 -25.91
C LEU A 215 -26.88 -30.52 -24.52
N LYS A 216 -26.43 -31.79 -24.35
CA LYS A 216 -25.76 -32.18 -23.12
C LYS A 216 -24.25 -31.99 -23.24
N ILE A 217 -23.66 -31.30 -22.29
CA ILE A 217 -22.21 -31.18 -22.08
C ILE A 217 -21.89 -31.77 -20.74
N ASP A 218 -21.02 -32.78 -20.73
CA ASP A 218 -20.58 -33.42 -19.49
C ASP A 218 -19.50 -32.58 -18.81
N VAL A 219 -19.48 -32.60 -17.49
CA VAL A 219 -18.50 -31.86 -16.68
C VAL A 219 -17.72 -32.85 -15.81
N LEU A 220 -16.40 -32.77 -15.89
CA LEU A 220 -15.47 -33.52 -15.07
C LEU A 220 -14.59 -32.52 -14.30
N VAL A 221 -14.56 -32.60 -12.97
CA VAL A 221 -13.67 -31.80 -12.15
C VAL A 221 -12.60 -32.73 -11.56
N ASP A 222 -11.38 -32.63 -12.10
CA ASP A 222 -10.25 -33.46 -11.63
C ASP A 222 -9.68 -32.91 -10.32
N ASN A 223 -9.48 -31.58 -10.23
CA ASN A 223 -8.97 -30.98 -9.02
C ASN A 223 -10.10 -30.39 -8.15
N LYS A 224 -10.51 -31.19 -7.16
CA LYS A 224 -11.61 -30.88 -6.25
C LYS A 224 -11.29 -29.79 -5.21
N GLU A 225 -10.03 -29.59 -4.91
CA GLU A 225 -9.59 -28.59 -3.94
C GLU A 225 -9.52 -27.20 -4.57
N LEU A 226 -9.13 -27.12 -5.83
CA LEU A 226 -9.02 -25.84 -6.53
C LEU A 226 -10.34 -25.39 -7.17
N ALA A 227 -11.26 -26.33 -7.45
CA ALA A 227 -12.61 -26.07 -7.93
C ALA A 227 -13.65 -26.83 -7.11
N PRO A 228 -13.98 -26.38 -5.89
CA PRO A 228 -14.91 -27.07 -4.97
C PRO A 228 -16.35 -27.11 -5.47
N ARG A 229 -16.78 -26.16 -6.31
CA ARG A 229 -18.09 -26.15 -6.94
C ARG A 229 -18.02 -25.70 -8.39
N TYR A 230 -18.73 -26.42 -9.25
CA TYR A 230 -18.83 -26.08 -10.67
C TYR A 230 -20.27 -26.30 -11.14
N CYS A 231 -20.93 -25.24 -11.61
CA CYS A 231 -22.27 -25.28 -12.16
C CYS A 231 -22.24 -24.94 -13.65
N GLY A 232 -23.08 -25.62 -14.45
CA GLY A 232 -23.20 -25.33 -15.85
C GLY A 232 -24.57 -25.70 -16.42
N VAL A 233 -24.95 -25.01 -17.49
CA VAL A 233 -26.19 -25.28 -18.24
C VAL A 233 -26.00 -24.95 -19.70
N SER A 234 -26.56 -25.72 -20.60
CA SER A 234 -26.53 -25.49 -22.05
C SER A 234 -27.79 -24.77 -22.52
N ILE A 235 -27.63 -23.80 -23.40
CA ILE A 235 -28.72 -23.03 -24.01
C ILE A 235 -28.53 -23.10 -25.54
N SER A 236 -29.51 -23.55 -26.29
CA SER A 236 -29.49 -23.63 -27.73
C SER A 236 -30.33 -22.55 -28.40
N ASN A 237 -30.12 -22.34 -29.70
CA ASN A 237 -30.87 -21.40 -30.50
C ASN A 237 -30.83 -19.96 -30.02
N VAL A 238 -29.73 -19.54 -29.38
CA VAL A 238 -29.53 -18.15 -29.00
C VAL A 238 -29.22 -17.29 -30.22
N LYS A 239 -29.69 -16.03 -30.20
CA LYS A 239 -29.35 -15.01 -31.18
C LYS A 239 -28.49 -13.95 -30.55
N VAL A 240 -27.20 -13.96 -30.88
CA VAL A 240 -26.28 -12.94 -30.42
C VAL A 240 -26.55 -11.62 -31.14
N ALA A 241 -26.81 -10.55 -30.39
CA ALA A 241 -27.16 -9.22 -30.89
C ALA A 241 -26.70 -8.16 -29.87
N PRO A 242 -26.76 -6.87 -30.22
CA PRO A 242 -26.60 -5.82 -29.20
C PRO A 242 -27.61 -5.97 -28.07
N SER A 243 -27.17 -5.69 -26.87
CA SER A 243 -28.02 -5.73 -25.67
C SER A 243 -29.14 -4.66 -25.75
N PRO A 244 -30.27 -4.85 -25.07
CA PRO A 244 -31.28 -3.81 -24.93
C PRO A 244 -30.73 -2.60 -24.15
N ASP A 245 -31.28 -1.41 -24.45
CA ASP A 245 -30.73 -0.13 -23.96
C ASP A 245 -30.60 -0.07 -22.43
N TRP A 246 -31.59 -0.58 -21.70
CA TRP A 246 -31.53 -0.59 -20.23
C TRP A 246 -30.32 -1.33 -19.68
N LEU A 247 -29.94 -2.47 -20.31
CA LEU A 247 -28.80 -3.27 -19.91
C LEU A 247 -27.47 -2.55 -20.26
N GLN A 248 -27.42 -1.97 -21.48
CA GLN A 248 -26.27 -1.19 -21.89
C GLN A 248 -26.03 0.02 -20.96
N GLN A 249 -27.10 0.74 -20.61
CA GLN A 249 -27.02 1.92 -19.73
C GLN A 249 -26.55 1.56 -18.32
N ARG A 250 -27.04 0.45 -17.75
CA ARG A 250 -26.57 -0.06 -16.45
C ARG A 250 -25.07 -0.35 -16.45
N LEU A 251 -24.58 -1.03 -17.49
CA LEU A 251 -23.16 -1.36 -17.61
C LEU A 251 -22.31 -0.10 -17.84
N ARG A 252 -22.75 0.80 -18.74
CA ARG A 252 -22.02 2.05 -19.00
C ARG A 252 -21.94 2.95 -17.76
N ALA A 253 -22.98 2.98 -16.93
CA ALA A 253 -23.00 3.76 -15.70
C ALA A 253 -21.83 3.38 -14.77
N ILE A 254 -21.47 2.10 -14.72
CA ILE A 254 -20.35 1.61 -13.90
C ILE A 254 -19.03 1.51 -14.68
N GLY A 255 -19.00 2.03 -15.94
CA GLY A 255 -17.78 2.11 -16.75
C GLY A 255 -17.48 0.89 -17.61
N ILE A 256 -18.44 -0.03 -17.78
CA ILE A 256 -18.28 -1.24 -18.62
C ILE A 256 -18.82 -0.93 -20.02
N THR A 257 -18.00 -1.23 -21.04
CA THR A 257 -18.42 -1.12 -22.44
C THR A 257 -19.21 -2.34 -22.86
N PRO A 258 -20.51 -2.18 -23.25
CA PRO A 258 -21.34 -3.28 -23.73
C PRO A 258 -20.73 -3.94 -25.00
N LYS A 259 -20.88 -5.26 -25.11
CA LYS A 259 -20.39 -6.06 -26.25
C LYS A 259 -21.54 -6.74 -27.02
N ASN A 260 -22.23 -7.65 -26.36
CA ASN A 260 -23.38 -8.35 -26.92
C ASN A 260 -24.28 -8.86 -25.79
N ASN A 261 -25.50 -9.22 -26.09
CA ASN A 261 -26.52 -9.60 -25.14
C ASN A 261 -26.14 -10.79 -24.21
N VAL A 262 -25.29 -11.71 -24.64
CA VAL A 262 -24.83 -12.84 -23.81
C VAL A 262 -23.75 -12.40 -22.85
N VAL A 263 -22.68 -11.77 -23.37
CA VAL A 263 -21.55 -11.31 -22.55
C VAL A 263 -21.99 -10.20 -21.57
N ASP A 264 -22.85 -9.31 -21.99
CA ASP A 264 -23.38 -8.22 -21.17
C ASP A 264 -24.23 -8.75 -20.00
N ILE A 265 -24.98 -9.83 -20.21
CA ILE A 265 -25.72 -10.51 -19.14
C ILE A 265 -24.76 -11.13 -18.13
N THR A 266 -23.67 -11.79 -18.58
CA THR A 266 -22.68 -12.33 -17.62
C THR A 266 -22.02 -11.24 -16.80
N ASN A 267 -21.67 -10.10 -17.43
CA ASN A 267 -21.14 -8.92 -16.72
C ASN A 267 -22.19 -8.30 -15.78
N TYR A 268 -23.44 -8.20 -16.22
CA TYR A 268 -24.49 -7.68 -15.39
C TYR A 268 -24.67 -8.51 -14.11
N VAL A 269 -24.79 -9.85 -14.24
CA VAL A 269 -24.96 -10.72 -13.07
C VAL A 269 -23.73 -10.71 -12.16
N LEU A 270 -22.53 -10.59 -12.71
CA LEU A 270 -21.31 -10.42 -11.92
C LEU A 270 -21.40 -9.16 -11.04
N HIS A 271 -21.82 -8.03 -11.56
CA HIS A 271 -21.95 -6.79 -10.79
C HIS A 271 -23.25 -6.71 -9.98
N ASP A 272 -24.28 -7.45 -10.37
CA ASP A 272 -25.56 -7.59 -9.67
C ASP A 272 -25.37 -8.36 -8.35
N LEU A 273 -24.80 -9.56 -8.45
CA LEU A 273 -24.73 -10.57 -7.37
C LEU A 273 -23.34 -10.84 -6.82
N GLY A 274 -22.28 -10.43 -7.52
CA GLY A 274 -20.88 -10.70 -7.12
C GLY A 274 -20.33 -12.05 -7.63
N GLN A 275 -21.11 -12.81 -8.41
CA GLN A 275 -20.71 -14.10 -8.96
C GLN A 275 -20.22 -13.96 -10.41
N PRO A 276 -18.93 -14.20 -10.70
CA PRO A 276 -18.46 -14.26 -12.09
C PRO A 276 -19.05 -15.45 -12.85
N LEU A 277 -19.43 -15.20 -14.11
CA LEU A 277 -19.93 -16.20 -15.02
C LEU A 277 -19.10 -16.18 -16.31
N HIS A 278 -19.05 -17.32 -16.99
CA HIS A 278 -18.49 -17.41 -18.32
C HIS A 278 -19.41 -18.14 -19.29
N ALA A 279 -19.45 -17.69 -20.54
CA ALA A 279 -20.22 -18.31 -21.61
C ALA A 279 -19.28 -18.82 -22.70
N PHE A 280 -19.27 -20.12 -22.91
CA PHE A 280 -18.56 -20.76 -24.00
C PHE A 280 -19.47 -20.97 -25.22
N ASP A 281 -18.91 -20.89 -26.42
CA ASP A 281 -19.57 -21.40 -27.61
C ASP A 281 -19.59 -22.94 -27.55
N ALA A 282 -20.77 -23.51 -27.33
CA ALA A 282 -20.95 -24.94 -27.08
C ALA A 282 -20.56 -25.81 -28.27
N LEU A 283 -20.62 -25.28 -29.49
CA LEU A 283 -20.22 -26.00 -30.72
C LEU A 283 -18.70 -26.10 -30.87
N ARG A 284 -17.95 -25.25 -30.13
CA ARG A 284 -16.47 -25.27 -30.13
C ARG A 284 -15.89 -26.12 -29.00
N ILE A 285 -16.72 -26.74 -28.16
CA ILE A 285 -16.29 -27.63 -27.09
C ILE A 285 -16.09 -29.05 -27.68
N ALA A 286 -14.84 -29.44 -27.88
CA ALA A 286 -14.51 -30.78 -28.40
C ALA A 286 -14.98 -31.89 -27.44
N GLY A 287 -15.51 -32.98 -27.99
CA GLY A 287 -16.01 -34.10 -27.19
C GLY A 287 -17.26 -33.81 -26.36
N LYS A 288 -17.87 -32.61 -26.49
CA LYS A 288 -18.99 -32.16 -25.64
C LYS A 288 -18.74 -32.37 -24.15
N LYS A 289 -17.52 -32.07 -23.72
CA LYS A 289 -17.06 -32.31 -22.36
C LYS A 289 -16.20 -31.14 -21.84
N ILE A 290 -16.52 -30.67 -20.68
CA ILE A 290 -15.69 -29.73 -19.91
C ILE A 290 -14.87 -30.49 -18.89
N ILE A 291 -13.58 -30.21 -18.82
CA ILE A 291 -12.64 -30.80 -17.85
C ILE A 291 -11.94 -29.67 -17.10
N VAL A 292 -12.12 -29.61 -15.77
CA VAL A 292 -11.45 -28.65 -14.89
C VAL A 292 -10.25 -29.35 -14.26
N ARG A 293 -9.05 -28.99 -14.67
CA ARG A 293 -7.79 -29.62 -14.26
C ARG A 293 -6.67 -28.61 -14.05
N ASN A 294 -5.58 -29.03 -13.45
CA ASN A 294 -4.35 -28.25 -13.51
C ASN A 294 -3.78 -28.25 -14.94
N ALA A 295 -3.13 -27.18 -15.32
CA ALA A 295 -2.37 -27.10 -16.55
C ALA A 295 -1.14 -28.03 -16.50
N THR A 296 -0.62 -28.39 -17.67
CA THR A 296 0.70 -29.03 -17.75
C THR A 296 1.79 -27.95 -17.78
N GLU A 297 2.92 -28.20 -17.14
CA GLU A 297 4.03 -27.23 -17.15
C GLU A 297 4.46 -26.89 -18.57
N GLY A 298 4.46 -25.59 -18.88
CA GLY A 298 4.79 -25.08 -20.21
C GLY A 298 3.67 -25.17 -21.24
N GLU A 299 2.46 -25.63 -20.89
CA GLU A 299 1.29 -25.70 -21.78
C GLU A 299 1.00 -24.33 -22.41
N LYS A 300 0.81 -24.26 -23.70
CA LYS A 300 0.56 -23.02 -24.44
C LYS A 300 -0.91 -22.68 -24.48
N PHE A 301 -1.24 -21.44 -24.19
CA PHE A 301 -2.60 -20.95 -24.18
C PHE A 301 -2.67 -19.48 -24.61
N GLN A 302 -3.53 -19.19 -25.59
CA GLN A 302 -3.78 -17.82 -26.04
C GLN A 302 -5.03 -17.25 -25.36
N THR A 303 -4.83 -16.19 -24.58
CA THR A 303 -5.90 -15.50 -23.85
C THR A 303 -6.67 -14.52 -24.73
N LEU A 304 -7.87 -14.08 -24.29
CA LEU A 304 -8.76 -13.16 -25.03
C LEU A 304 -8.11 -11.81 -25.39
N ASP A 305 -7.06 -11.41 -24.70
CA ASP A 305 -6.24 -10.24 -25.01
C ASP A 305 -5.23 -10.48 -26.15
N GLY A 306 -5.24 -11.68 -26.76
CA GLY A 306 -4.38 -12.07 -27.87
C GLY A 306 -2.96 -12.45 -27.45
N VAL A 307 -2.65 -12.52 -26.16
CA VAL A 307 -1.32 -12.84 -25.66
C VAL A 307 -1.14 -14.35 -25.53
N ASP A 308 -0.05 -14.88 -26.09
CA ASP A 308 0.37 -16.26 -25.91
C ASP A 308 1.07 -16.44 -24.56
N ARG A 309 0.54 -17.33 -23.73
CA ARG A 309 1.04 -17.58 -22.38
C ARG A 309 1.57 -19.01 -22.25
N SER A 310 2.58 -19.17 -21.42
CA SER A 310 3.11 -20.48 -21.01
C SER A 310 2.60 -20.75 -19.59
N LEU A 311 1.76 -21.76 -19.44
CA LEU A 311 1.10 -22.07 -18.18
C LEU A 311 2.02 -22.86 -17.26
N SER A 312 1.80 -22.72 -15.96
CA SER A 312 2.45 -23.51 -14.91
C SER A 312 1.54 -24.64 -14.46
N ALA A 313 2.12 -25.72 -13.95
CA ALA A 313 1.37 -26.83 -13.35
C ALA A 313 0.50 -26.44 -12.13
N GLU A 314 0.73 -25.25 -11.56
CA GLU A 314 -0.12 -24.69 -10.49
C GLU A 314 -1.36 -23.94 -11.05
N ASP A 315 -1.40 -23.63 -12.34
CA ASP A 315 -2.52 -22.93 -12.94
C ASP A 315 -3.70 -23.87 -13.15
N LEU A 316 -4.91 -23.39 -12.76
CA LEU A 316 -6.14 -24.13 -13.00
C LEU A 316 -6.71 -23.72 -14.37
N VAL A 317 -7.06 -24.69 -15.18
CA VAL A 317 -7.63 -24.48 -16.52
C VAL A 317 -8.94 -25.23 -16.70
N ILE A 318 -9.80 -24.64 -17.51
CA ILE A 318 -11.01 -25.27 -18.03
C ILE A 318 -10.73 -25.69 -19.45
N CYS A 319 -10.82 -26.98 -19.73
CA CYS A 319 -10.45 -27.61 -20.99
C CYS A 319 -11.66 -28.31 -21.63
N ASP A 320 -11.58 -28.56 -22.92
CA ASP A 320 -12.32 -29.65 -23.56
C ASP A 320 -11.48 -30.93 -23.59
N THR A 321 -11.82 -31.88 -24.45
CA THR A 321 -11.03 -33.11 -24.60
C THR A 321 -9.66 -32.90 -25.24
N ASP A 322 -9.45 -31.78 -25.92
CA ASP A 322 -8.31 -31.57 -26.82
C ASP A 322 -7.37 -30.45 -26.30
N LYS A 323 -7.92 -29.38 -25.69
CA LYS A 323 -7.18 -28.16 -25.36
C LYS A 323 -7.77 -27.35 -24.21
N PRO A 324 -6.99 -26.44 -23.60
CA PRO A 324 -7.52 -25.45 -22.67
C PRO A 324 -8.41 -24.41 -23.37
N LEU A 325 -9.54 -24.08 -22.76
CA LEU A 325 -10.54 -23.12 -23.23
C LEU A 325 -10.50 -21.81 -22.42
N CYS A 326 -10.13 -21.91 -21.13
CA CYS A 326 -10.14 -20.77 -20.21
C CYS A 326 -9.10 -20.99 -19.11
N LEU A 327 -8.43 -19.93 -18.72
CA LEU A 327 -7.67 -19.86 -17.47
C LEU A 327 -8.67 -19.59 -16.35
N ALA A 328 -8.97 -20.64 -15.58
CA ALA A 328 -10.12 -20.69 -14.65
C ALA A 328 -10.16 -19.46 -13.73
N GLY A 329 -11.29 -18.76 -13.69
CA GLY A 329 -11.51 -17.58 -12.87
C GLY A 329 -10.67 -16.35 -13.21
N VAL A 330 -9.82 -16.39 -14.24
CA VAL A 330 -8.92 -15.29 -14.61
C VAL A 330 -9.30 -14.71 -15.97
N LEU A 331 -9.15 -15.48 -17.06
CA LEU A 331 -9.40 -14.96 -18.40
C LEU A 331 -9.71 -16.09 -19.39
N GLY A 332 -10.72 -15.88 -20.24
CA GLY A 332 -11.08 -16.81 -21.32
C GLY A 332 -10.04 -16.87 -22.44
N GLY A 333 -10.13 -17.90 -23.28
CA GLY A 333 -9.32 -18.06 -24.49
C GLY A 333 -9.98 -17.46 -25.73
N THR A 334 -9.16 -17.08 -26.73
CA THR A 334 -9.60 -16.45 -27.99
C THR A 334 -10.59 -17.31 -28.79
N ASN A 335 -10.48 -18.62 -28.70
CA ASN A 335 -11.22 -19.55 -29.57
C ASN A 335 -12.45 -20.19 -28.92
N SER A 336 -12.75 -19.93 -27.68
CA SER A 336 -13.84 -20.56 -26.91
C SER A 336 -15.00 -19.63 -26.57
N GLY A 337 -14.82 -18.31 -26.76
CA GLY A 337 -15.81 -17.30 -26.36
C GLY A 337 -16.98 -17.20 -27.39
N VAL A 338 -18.02 -16.48 -26.95
CA VAL A 338 -19.22 -16.18 -27.73
C VAL A 338 -18.93 -15.13 -28.79
N GLY A 339 -19.13 -15.52 -30.08
CA GLY A 339 -19.04 -14.64 -31.23
C GLY A 339 -20.42 -14.29 -31.81
N GLN A 340 -20.46 -13.51 -32.89
CA GLN A 340 -21.71 -13.12 -33.56
C GLN A 340 -22.48 -14.30 -34.16
N ASP A 341 -21.75 -15.35 -34.61
CA ASP A 341 -22.30 -16.55 -35.23
C ASP A 341 -22.65 -17.65 -34.23
N THR A 342 -22.42 -17.40 -32.92
CA THR A 342 -22.71 -18.37 -31.86
C THR A 342 -24.22 -18.55 -31.71
N THR A 343 -24.68 -19.78 -31.80
CA THR A 343 -26.10 -20.17 -31.66
C THR A 343 -26.35 -21.08 -30.47
N HIS A 344 -25.33 -21.68 -29.91
CA HIS A 344 -25.38 -22.60 -28.79
C HIS A 344 -24.33 -22.21 -27.76
N ILE A 345 -24.70 -22.10 -26.52
CA ILE A 345 -23.77 -21.73 -25.45
C ILE A 345 -23.79 -22.74 -24.30
N PHE A 346 -22.67 -22.90 -23.67
CA PHE A 346 -22.55 -23.49 -22.34
C PHE A 346 -22.21 -22.38 -21.34
N LEU A 347 -23.15 -22.13 -20.43
CA LEU A 347 -23.00 -21.10 -19.40
C LEU A 347 -22.41 -21.75 -18.13
N GLU A 348 -21.34 -21.17 -17.62
CA GLU A 348 -20.60 -21.57 -16.42
C GLU A 348 -20.84 -20.61 -15.27
N SER A 349 -20.96 -21.16 -14.06
CA SER A 349 -20.85 -20.44 -12.79
C SER A 349 -20.14 -21.35 -11.79
N ALA A 350 -18.96 -20.96 -11.33
CA ALA A 350 -18.12 -21.81 -10.52
C ALA A 350 -17.57 -21.08 -9.29
N TYR A 351 -17.04 -21.85 -8.36
CA TYR A 351 -16.20 -21.38 -7.27
C TYR A 351 -14.79 -21.95 -7.42
N PHE A 352 -13.80 -21.08 -7.41
CA PHE A 352 -12.39 -21.45 -7.48
C PHE A 352 -11.65 -21.01 -6.23
N ASN A 353 -10.61 -21.76 -5.85
CA ASN A 353 -9.81 -21.46 -4.67
C ASN A 353 -9.14 -20.08 -4.80
N PRO A 354 -9.40 -19.14 -3.86
CA PRO A 354 -8.93 -17.76 -3.95
C PRO A 354 -7.41 -17.64 -4.06
N VAL A 355 -6.65 -18.47 -3.32
CA VAL A 355 -5.19 -18.46 -3.31
C VAL A 355 -4.63 -18.89 -4.66
N ALA A 356 -5.22 -19.92 -5.27
CA ALA A 356 -4.81 -20.39 -6.61
C ALA A 356 -5.05 -19.32 -7.67
N ILE A 357 -6.24 -18.69 -7.67
CA ILE A 357 -6.56 -17.62 -8.63
C ILE A 357 -5.61 -16.43 -8.45
N ARG A 358 -5.33 -16.01 -7.21
CA ARG A 358 -4.38 -14.92 -6.93
C ARG A 358 -2.97 -15.23 -7.44
N LYS A 359 -2.47 -16.46 -7.21
CA LYS A 359 -1.15 -16.88 -7.71
C LYS A 359 -1.09 -16.86 -9.23
N THR A 360 -2.11 -17.41 -9.89
CA THR A 360 -2.23 -17.43 -11.37
C THR A 360 -2.32 -16.01 -11.94
N ALA A 361 -3.22 -15.17 -11.43
CA ALA A 361 -3.39 -13.80 -11.88
C ALA A 361 -2.07 -13.00 -11.76
N LYS A 362 -1.39 -13.12 -10.61
CA LYS A 362 -0.08 -12.48 -10.38
C LYS A 362 1.01 -13.01 -11.30
N ARG A 363 1.09 -14.34 -11.52
CA ARG A 363 2.09 -14.97 -12.38
C ARG A 363 2.00 -14.46 -13.81
N HIS A 364 0.78 -14.32 -14.32
CA HIS A 364 0.54 -13.88 -15.70
C HIS A 364 0.35 -12.35 -15.83
N GLY A 365 0.37 -11.58 -14.74
CA GLY A 365 0.16 -10.13 -14.74
C GLY A 365 -1.24 -9.73 -15.22
N ILE A 366 -2.27 -10.54 -14.92
CA ILE A 366 -3.65 -10.32 -15.34
C ILE A 366 -4.49 -9.84 -14.15
N SER A 367 -5.27 -8.79 -14.36
CA SER A 367 -6.29 -8.34 -13.40
C SER A 367 -7.61 -8.12 -14.16
N THR A 368 -8.63 -8.88 -13.80
CA THR A 368 -9.98 -8.78 -14.38
C THR A 368 -11.02 -8.66 -13.27
N ASP A 369 -12.23 -8.21 -13.60
CA ASP A 369 -13.34 -8.16 -12.65
C ASP A 369 -13.68 -9.53 -12.04
N ALA A 370 -13.45 -10.61 -12.79
CA ALA A 370 -13.61 -11.98 -12.33
C ALA A 370 -12.50 -12.37 -11.35
N SER A 371 -11.21 -12.21 -11.74
CA SER A 371 -10.07 -12.55 -10.87
C SER A 371 -10.07 -11.73 -9.59
N PHE A 372 -10.43 -10.45 -9.66
CA PHE A 372 -10.57 -9.56 -8.51
C PHE A 372 -11.54 -10.10 -7.44
N ARG A 373 -12.65 -10.75 -7.88
CA ARG A 373 -13.62 -11.34 -6.96
C ARG A 373 -13.18 -12.71 -6.49
N PHE A 374 -12.77 -13.60 -7.39
CA PHE A 374 -12.34 -14.94 -7.02
C PHE A 374 -11.16 -14.94 -6.05
N GLU A 375 -10.15 -14.08 -6.26
CA GLU A 375 -8.95 -14.04 -5.40
C GLU A 375 -9.22 -13.56 -3.97
N ARG A 376 -10.37 -12.90 -3.73
CA ARG A 376 -10.81 -12.43 -2.41
C ARG A 376 -11.83 -13.36 -1.76
N GLY A 377 -12.37 -14.28 -2.53
CA GLY A 377 -13.45 -15.18 -2.12
C GLY A 377 -14.83 -14.65 -2.54
N ILE A 378 -15.63 -15.53 -3.04
CA ILE A 378 -17.06 -15.29 -3.37
C ILE A 378 -17.91 -16.26 -2.58
N ASN A 379 -19.23 -16.05 -2.57
CA ASN A 379 -20.14 -17.00 -1.97
C ASN A 379 -20.26 -18.27 -2.82
N ILE A 380 -19.80 -19.40 -2.33
CA ILE A 380 -19.87 -20.68 -3.02
C ILE A 380 -21.33 -21.11 -3.28
N ASP A 381 -22.27 -20.72 -2.40
CA ASP A 381 -23.67 -21.13 -2.51
C ASP A 381 -24.42 -20.33 -3.58
N ASP A 382 -23.96 -19.13 -3.95
CA ASP A 382 -24.57 -18.31 -5.00
C ASP A 382 -24.32 -18.82 -6.44
N CYS A 383 -23.36 -19.75 -6.65
CA CYS A 383 -23.04 -20.24 -7.99
C CYS A 383 -24.26 -20.70 -8.79
N LYS A 384 -25.11 -21.54 -8.18
CA LYS A 384 -26.34 -22.05 -8.85
C LYS A 384 -27.36 -20.95 -9.05
N TYR A 385 -27.59 -20.09 -8.05
CA TYR A 385 -28.55 -18.99 -8.15
C TYR A 385 -28.19 -18.02 -9.28
N ALA A 386 -26.94 -17.61 -9.37
CA ALA A 386 -26.45 -16.72 -10.42
C ALA A 386 -26.54 -17.36 -11.81
N LEU A 387 -26.23 -18.67 -11.93
CA LEU A 387 -26.40 -19.42 -13.17
C LEU A 387 -27.84 -19.39 -13.65
N LEU A 388 -28.81 -19.70 -12.76
CA LEU A 388 -30.22 -19.69 -13.10
C LEU A 388 -30.69 -18.30 -13.51
N ARG A 389 -30.26 -17.25 -12.76
CA ARG A 389 -30.56 -15.86 -13.08
C ARG A 389 -30.09 -15.47 -14.47
N ALA A 390 -28.83 -15.76 -14.79
CA ALA A 390 -28.24 -15.46 -16.10
C ALA A 390 -28.93 -16.25 -17.22
N ALA A 391 -29.22 -17.53 -17.02
CA ALA A 391 -29.90 -18.37 -18.02
C ALA A 391 -31.31 -17.85 -18.35
N ILE A 392 -32.10 -17.42 -17.35
CA ILE A 392 -33.40 -16.79 -17.54
C ILE A 392 -33.27 -15.49 -18.33
N MET A 393 -32.28 -14.65 -18.01
CA MET A 393 -32.03 -13.40 -18.72
C MET A 393 -31.63 -13.64 -20.17
N ILE A 394 -30.73 -14.61 -20.43
CA ILE A 394 -30.32 -14.97 -21.78
C ILE A 394 -31.53 -15.45 -22.58
N LYS A 395 -32.34 -16.35 -22.01
CA LYS A 395 -33.57 -16.82 -22.67
C LYS A 395 -34.51 -15.67 -23.02
N LYS A 396 -34.69 -14.68 -22.11
CA LYS A 396 -35.58 -13.53 -22.33
C LYS A 396 -35.03 -12.51 -23.34
N ILE A 397 -33.71 -12.30 -23.40
CA ILE A 397 -33.09 -11.20 -24.15
C ILE A 397 -32.49 -11.71 -25.46
N ALA A 398 -31.79 -12.85 -25.43
CA ALA A 398 -31.13 -13.42 -26.59
C ALA A 398 -32.00 -14.51 -27.27
N GLY A 399 -33.14 -14.84 -26.71
CA GLY A 399 -33.93 -16.00 -27.12
C GLY A 399 -33.27 -17.32 -26.73
N GLY A 400 -33.68 -18.39 -27.43
CA GLY A 400 -33.08 -19.72 -27.17
C GLY A 400 -33.88 -20.54 -26.18
N GLU A 401 -33.42 -21.77 -26.00
CA GLU A 401 -34.05 -22.81 -25.19
C GLU A 401 -33.03 -23.40 -24.22
N ILE A 402 -33.42 -23.57 -22.96
CA ILE A 402 -32.62 -24.28 -21.98
C ILE A 402 -32.54 -25.75 -22.39
N SER A 403 -31.38 -26.23 -22.82
CA SER A 403 -31.21 -27.49 -23.56
C SER A 403 -30.46 -28.58 -22.80
N SER A 404 -30.30 -28.40 -21.50
CA SER A 404 -29.79 -29.41 -20.55
C SER A 404 -30.36 -29.22 -19.18
N ASP A 405 -30.32 -30.28 -18.35
CA ASP A 405 -30.43 -30.12 -16.92
C ASP A 405 -29.23 -29.30 -16.39
N VAL A 406 -29.37 -28.65 -15.24
CA VAL A 406 -28.26 -27.96 -14.59
C VAL A 406 -27.28 -28.99 -14.04
N VAL A 407 -26.05 -28.93 -14.48
CA VAL A 407 -24.95 -29.63 -13.83
C VAL A 407 -24.57 -28.81 -12.61
N ASP A 408 -24.61 -29.41 -11.42
CA ASP A 408 -24.17 -28.79 -10.17
C ASP A 408 -23.25 -29.78 -9.44
N TRP A 409 -21.96 -29.68 -9.74
CA TRP A 409 -20.95 -30.51 -9.12
C TRP A 409 -20.50 -29.84 -7.82
N TYR A 410 -20.97 -30.35 -6.66
CA TYR A 410 -20.71 -29.83 -5.33
C TYR A 410 -20.58 -30.98 -4.33
N PRO A 411 -19.43 -31.68 -4.34
CA PRO A 411 -19.29 -32.96 -3.61
C PRO A 411 -19.26 -32.77 -2.09
N LYS A 412 -18.79 -31.62 -1.62
CA LYS A 412 -18.73 -31.31 -0.19
C LYS A 412 -19.31 -29.92 0.03
N LYS A 413 -20.53 -29.88 0.59
CA LYS A 413 -21.16 -28.60 0.93
C LYS A 413 -20.34 -27.88 2.00
N GLN A 414 -20.10 -26.56 1.78
CA GLN A 414 -19.51 -25.71 2.80
C GLN A 414 -20.58 -25.43 3.87
N GLU A 415 -20.18 -25.59 5.12
CA GLU A 415 -21.04 -25.25 6.25
C GLU A 415 -20.81 -23.78 6.63
N ASP A 416 -21.88 -23.15 7.12
CA ASP A 416 -21.79 -21.80 7.67
C ASP A 416 -20.92 -21.79 8.94
N PHE A 417 -20.25 -20.69 9.21
CA PHE A 417 -19.36 -20.57 10.35
C PHE A 417 -20.15 -20.53 11.67
N GLN A 418 -19.69 -21.33 12.64
CA GLN A 418 -20.27 -21.42 13.98
C GLN A 418 -19.39 -20.64 14.95
N VAL A 419 -19.95 -19.62 15.59
CA VAL A 419 -19.22 -18.73 16.49
C VAL A 419 -19.94 -18.67 17.82
N PHE A 420 -19.22 -18.84 18.94
CA PHE A 420 -19.75 -18.55 20.28
C PHE A 420 -19.17 -17.20 20.77
N LEU A 421 -20.06 -16.24 21.03
CA LEU A 421 -19.74 -14.88 21.40
C LEU A 421 -20.20 -14.56 22.81
N THR A 422 -19.25 -14.23 23.71
CA THR A 422 -19.58 -13.84 25.09
C THR A 422 -19.82 -12.34 25.24
N TYR A 423 -20.74 -11.97 26.11
CA TYR A 423 -21.03 -10.56 26.40
C TYR A 423 -19.84 -9.84 27.04
N GLU A 424 -19.10 -10.53 27.92
CA GLU A 424 -17.89 -9.98 28.54
C GLU A 424 -16.85 -9.60 27.50
N LYS A 425 -16.64 -10.44 26.48
CA LYS A 425 -15.68 -10.17 25.42
C LYS A 425 -16.10 -8.98 24.56
N ILE A 426 -17.40 -8.87 24.24
CA ILE A 426 -17.94 -7.69 23.52
C ILE A 426 -17.65 -6.43 24.33
N ASP A 427 -18.06 -6.40 25.60
CA ASP A 427 -17.97 -5.21 26.43
C ASP A 427 -16.51 -4.81 26.71
N SER A 428 -15.63 -5.80 26.94
CA SER A 428 -14.21 -5.54 27.20
C SER A 428 -13.43 -5.06 25.97
N LEU A 429 -13.74 -5.60 24.80
CA LEU A 429 -13.05 -5.24 23.56
C LEU A 429 -13.51 -3.88 23.03
N ILE A 430 -14.82 -3.62 23.09
CA ILE A 430 -15.41 -2.33 22.67
C ILE A 430 -15.10 -1.23 23.70
N GLY A 431 -14.99 -1.60 24.99
CA GLY A 431 -14.79 -0.65 26.09
C GLY A 431 -16.05 0.06 26.55
N GLN A 432 -17.19 -0.24 25.98
CA GLN A 432 -18.52 0.28 26.32
C GLN A 432 -19.57 -0.82 26.23
N VAL A 433 -20.56 -0.78 27.12
CA VAL A 433 -21.68 -1.71 27.09
C VAL A 433 -22.71 -1.27 26.04
N ILE A 434 -22.89 -2.06 25.00
CA ILE A 434 -23.96 -1.87 24.01
C ILE A 434 -25.21 -2.63 24.48
N PRO A 435 -26.43 -2.04 24.41
CA PRO A 435 -27.66 -2.73 24.76
C PRO A 435 -27.83 -4.05 23.97
N ARG A 436 -28.14 -5.14 24.68
CA ARG A 436 -28.18 -6.49 24.08
C ARG A 436 -29.20 -6.63 22.94
N ASP A 437 -30.28 -5.88 22.99
CA ASP A 437 -31.29 -5.89 21.93
C ASP A 437 -30.79 -5.15 20.69
N VAL A 438 -29.95 -4.13 20.84
CA VAL A 438 -29.26 -3.47 19.73
C VAL A 438 -28.29 -4.44 19.06
N ILE A 439 -27.50 -5.18 19.84
CA ILE A 439 -26.59 -6.21 19.31
C ILE A 439 -27.37 -7.26 18.49
N LYS A 440 -28.47 -7.79 19.04
CA LYS A 440 -29.32 -8.75 18.32
C LYS A 440 -29.88 -8.18 17.03
N SER A 441 -30.34 -6.92 17.06
CA SER A 441 -30.85 -6.22 15.88
C SER A 441 -29.77 -6.08 14.81
N ILE A 442 -28.55 -5.74 15.20
CA ILE A 442 -27.40 -5.64 14.29
C ILE A 442 -27.08 -7.01 13.66
N LEU A 443 -26.95 -8.04 14.47
CA LEU A 443 -26.67 -9.40 13.97
C LEU A 443 -27.72 -9.86 12.97
N HIS A 444 -29.00 -9.66 13.30
CA HIS A 444 -30.11 -9.98 12.39
C HIS A 444 -30.05 -9.17 11.08
N SER A 445 -29.70 -7.89 11.15
CA SER A 445 -29.55 -7.03 9.96
C SER A 445 -28.44 -7.49 9.04
N LEU A 446 -27.46 -8.20 9.57
CA LEU A 446 -26.31 -8.77 8.87
C LEU A 446 -26.51 -10.23 8.44
N ASP A 447 -27.73 -10.76 8.56
CA ASP A 447 -28.13 -12.14 8.29
C ASP A 447 -27.37 -13.17 9.17
N ILE A 448 -26.80 -12.74 10.30
CA ILE A 448 -26.17 -13.62 11.28
C ILE A 448 -27.27 -14.19 12.19
N GLN A 449 -27.42 -15.52 12.18
CA GLN A 449 -28.45 -16.20 12.93
C GLN A 449 -28.02 -16.46 14.37
N ILE A 450 -28.92 -16.21 15.34
CA ILE A 450 -28.70 -16.50 16.74
C ILE A 450 -29.32 -17.86 17.05
N ASN A 451 -28.50 -18.89 17.23
CA ASN A 451 -28.97 -20.26 17.45
C ASN A 451 -29.30 -20.57 18.92
N SER A 452 -28.55 -19.92 19.82
CA SER A 452 -28.71 -20.09 21.25
C SER A 452 -28.42 -18.81 22.02
N LEU A 453 -29.15 -18.59 23.09
CA LEU A 453 -28.93 -17.49 24.02
C LEU A 453 -28.72 -18.04 25.42
N THR A 454 -27.69 -17.57 26.08
CA THR A 454 -27.36 -17.88 27.46
C THR A 454 -27.15 -16.61 28.28
N GLU A 455 -26.99 -16.71 29.61
CA GLU A 455 -26.65 -15.54 30.43
C GLU A 455 -25.26 -14.96 30.13
N ILE A 456 -24.34 -15.79 29.63
CA ILE A 456 -22.95 -15.39 29.37
C ILE A 456 -22.66 -15.00 27.92
N GLY A 457 -23.53 -15.39 26.98
CA GLY A 457 -23.27 -15.15 25.54
C GLY A 457 -24.30 -15.79 24.64
N MET A 458 -23.96 -15.84 23.36
CA MET A 458 -24.82 -16.36 22.29
C MET A 458 -24.03 -17.22 21.30
N GLY A 459 -24.67 -18.30 20.83
CA GLY A 459 -24.20 -19.11 19.72
C GLY A 459 -24.74 -18.56 18.39
N LEU A 460 -23.88 -18.39 17.44
CA LEU A 460 -24.15 -17.72 16.18
C LEU A 460 -23.83 -18.64 15.01
N THR A 461 -24.64 -18.52 13.94
CA THR A 461 -24.31 -19.03 12.61
C THR A 461 -24.11 -17.85 11.67
N VAL A 462 -22.90 -17.71 11.14
CA VAL A 462 -22.51 -16.67 10.20
C VAL A 462 -22.60 -17.23 8.78
N PRO A 463 -23.36 -16.60 7.86
CA PRO A 463 -23.54 -17.12 6.52
C PRO A 463 -22.23 -17.13 5.72
N SER A 464 -22.05 -18.15 4.88
CA SER A 464 -20.83 -18.42 4.12
C SER A 464 -20.38 -17.29 3.18
N TYR A 465 -21.27 -16.37 2.79
CA TYR A 465 -20.89 -15.22 1.96
C TYR A 465 -20.07 -14.16 2.71
N ARG A 466 -20.05 -14.19 4.06
CA ARG A 466 -19.16 -13.38 4.88
C ARG A 466 -17.86 -14.12 5.10
N VAL A 467 -17.08 -14.22 4.05
CA VAL A 467 -15.87 -15.07 3.98
C VAL A 467 -14.78 -14.73 5.00
N ASP A 468 -14.85 -13.57 5.65
CA ASP A 468 -13.85 -13.06 6.59
C ASP A 468 -14.37 -13.07 8.06
N VAL A 469 -15.61 -13.44 8.29
CA VAL A 469 -16.23 -13.40 9.63
C VAL A 469 -16.30 -14.82 10.20
N GLU A 470 -15.18 -15.30 10.71
CA GLU A 470 -15.02 -16.68 11.18
C GLU A 470 -14.87 -16.80 12.71
N ARG A 471 -14.43 -15.72 13.38
CA ARG A 471 -14.10 -15.68 14.80
C ARG A 471 -15.02 -14.73 15.56
N ASP A 472 -15.03 -14.86 16.86
CA ASP A 472 -15.79 -13.97 17.75
C ASP A 472 -15.37 -12.49 17.64
N VAL A 473 -14.08 -12.22 17.46
CA VAL A 473 -13.58 -10.85 17.26
C VAL A 473 -14.07 -10.24 15.94
N ASP A 474 -14.19 -11.05 14.90
CA ASP A 474 -14.70 -10.62 13.60
C ASP A 474 -16.19 -10.23 13.71
N VAL A 475 -16.97 -11.00 14.48
CA VAL A 475 -18.37 -10.65 14.76
C VAL A 475 -18.48 -9.38 15.61
N ILE A 476 -17.57 -9.15 16.56
CA ILE A 476 -17.53 -7.90 17.34
C ILE A 476 -17.23 -6.70 16.41
N GLU A 477 -16.34 -6.85 15.46
CA GLU A 477 -16.06 -5.84 14.46
C GLU A 477 -17.31 -5.51 13.63
N GLU A 478 -18.04 -6.53 13.17
CA GLU A 478 -19.31 -6.37 12.46
C GLU A 478 -20.36 -5.62 13.30
N ILE A 479 -20.48 -5.96 14.58
CA ILE A 479 -21.36 -5.24 15.51
C ILE A 479 -20.94 -3.77 15.62
N LEU A 480 -19.65 -3.51 15.79
CA LEU A 480 -19.13 -2.17 16.03
C LEU A 480 -19.23 -1.25 14.79
N ARG A 481 -18.97 -1.77 13.58
CA ARG A 481 -19.08 -0.98 12.36
C ARG A 481 -20.54 -0.59 12.05
N VAL A 482 -21.52 -1.46 12.35
CA VAL A 482 -22.94 -1.16 12.16
C VAL A 482 -23.48 -0.29 13.29
N TYR A 483 -23.02 -0.49 14.53
CA TYR A 483 -23.33 0.41 15.66
C TYR A 483 -22.82 1.82 15.41
N GLY A 484 -21.65 1.93 14.77
CA GLY A 484 -20.93 3.15 14.45
C GLY A 484 -19.82 3.47 15.46
N TYR A 485 -18.59 3.52 14.98
CA TYR A 485 -17.41 3.86 15.79
C TYR A 485 -17.55 5.21 16.49
N ASN A 486 -18.21 6.18 15.84
CA ASN A 486 -18.43 7.51 16.40
C ASN A 486 -19.40 7.55 17.59
N ASN A 487 -20.15 6.46 17.83
CA ASN A 487 -21.06 6.33 18.97
C ASN A 487 -20.38 5.78 20.22
N ILE A 488 -19.09 5.44 20.14
CA ILE A 488 -18.31 4.98 21.30
C ILE A 488 -17.71 6.17 22.01
N GLU A 489 -18.04 6.33 23.28
CA GLU A 489 -17.53 7.42 24.10
C GLU A 489 -16.10 7.11 24.57
N PHE A 490 -15.21 8.09 24.46
CA PHE A 490 -13.87 7.99 25.03
C PHE A 490 -13.94 8.05 26.55
N SER A 491 -13.38 7.04 27.23
CA SER A 491 -13.24 7.08 28.68
C SER A 491 -12.32 8.24 29.10
N SER A 492 -12.79 9.04 30.05
CA SER A 492 -11.96 10.10 30.67
C SER A 492 -10.90 9.51 31.62
N LYS A 493 -10.95 8.20 31.90
CA LYS A 493 -10.00 7.49 32.77
C LYS A 493 -9.21 6.46 31.97
N VAL A 494 -7.90 6.55 32.05
CA VAL A 494 -6.99 5.51 31.55
C VAL A 494 -6.63 4.62 32.73
N SER A 495 -6.96 3.33 32.63
CA SER A 495 -6.51 2.30 33.56
C SER A 495 -5.42 1.48 32.89
N ALA A 496 -4.21 1.59 33.38
CA ALA A 496 -3.07 0.88 32.83
C ALA A 496 -2.23 0.26 33.97
N SER A 497 -1.77 -0.96 33.75
CA SER A 497 -0.71 -1.55 34.57
C SER A 497 0.62 -0.94 34.10
N MET A 498 1.21 -0.10 34.94
CA MET A 498 2.52 0.49 34.65
C MET A 498 3.61 -0.43 35.18
N ALA A 499 4.38 -1.03 34.25
CA ALA A 499 5.67 -1.62 34.61
C ALA A 499 6.64 -0.51 34.97
N HIS A 500 7.37 -0.66 36.08
CA HIS A 500 8.40 0.31 36.46
C HIS A 500 9.58 0.20 35.49
N ALA A 501 9.69 1.15 34.56
CA ALA A 501 10.79 1.21 33.62
C ALA A 501 12.12 1.42 34.34
N SER A 502 13.12 0.58 34.04
CA SER A 502 14.47 0.78 34.55
C SER A 502 15.07 2.05 33.98
N ARG A 503 15.77 2.85 34.80
CA ARG A 503 16.57 3.98 34.29
C ARG A 503 17.66 3.59 33.29
N TYR A 504 17.97 2.30 33.23
CA TYR A 504 18.95 1.69 32.32
C TYR A 504 18.28 1.05 31.10
N GLU A 505 17.01 1.34 30.85
CA GLU A 505 16.41 0.96 29.59
C GLU A 505 17.10 1.65 28.42
N ASP A 506 17.25 0.90 27.33
CA ASP A 506 17.94 1.32 26.12
C ASP A 506 17.55 2.73 25.68
N PHE A 507 16.26 3.01 25.56
CA PHE A 507 15.73 4.31 25.17
C PHE A 507 16.22 5.47 26.08
N ASN A 508 16.23 5.25 27.40
CA ASN A 508 16.68 6.28 28.36
C ASN A 508 18.20 6.53 28.23
N VAL A 509 19.00 5.47 28.04
CA VAL A 509 20.44 5.56 27.86
C VAL A 509 20.77 6.25 26.52
N GLN A 510 20.07 5.88 25.44
CA GLN A 510 20.22 6.55 24.14
C GLN A 510 19.95 8.05 24.26
N ASN A 511 18.83 8.46 24.88
CA ASN A 511 18.50 9.87 25.07
C ASN A 511 19.57 10.64 25.86
N VAL A 512 20.16 10.03 26.91
CA VAL A 512 21.24 10.67 27.68
C VAL A 512 22.46 10.95 26.80
N ILE A 513 22.84 9.99 25.96
CA ILE A 513 24.00 10.13 25.08
C ILE A 513 23.69 11.03 23.87
N ALA A 514 22.49 10.92 23.28
CA ALA A 514 22.07 11.80 22.20
C ALA A 514 22.07 13.28 22.63
N ASN A 515 21.49 13.59 23.80
CA ASN A 515 21.50 14.93 24.34
C ASN A 515 22.93 15.45 24.64
N GLN A 516 23.85 14.56 25.11
CA GLN A 516 25.25 14.90 25.28
C GLN A 516 25.90 15.27 23.95
N LEU A 517 25.72 14.43 22.90
CA LEU A 517 26.29 14.65 21.58
C LEU A 517 25.76 15.94 20.95
N VAL A 518 24.44 16.17 21.01
CA VAL A 518 23.82 17.42 20.54
C VAL A 518 24.38 18.63 21.28
N GLY A 519 24.53 18.55 22.63
CA GLY A 519 25.17 19.60 23.43
C GLY A 519 26.65 19.84 23.07
N GLN A 520 27.31 18.87 22.42
CA GLN A 520 28.67 18.96 21.92
C GLN A 520 28.75 19.40 20.44
N GLY A 521 27.62 19.73 19.81
CA GLY A 521 27.55 20.23 18.44
C GLY A 521 27.36 19.17 17.35
N PHE A 522 27.01 17.94 17.71
CA PHE A 522 26.66 16.92 16.74
C PHE A 522 25.21 17.08 16.26
N TYR A 523 24.99 16.70 15.02
CA TYR A 523 23.65 16.53 14.44
C TYR A 523 23.32 15.05 14.34
N GLU A 524 22.13 14.68 14.78
CA GLU A 524 21.60 13.34 14.58
C GLU A 524 21.20 13.14 13.12
N MET A 525 21.59 12.01 12.54
CA MET A 525 21.12 11.57 11.24
C MET A 525 20.34 10.27 11.36
N MET A 526 19.46 10.01 10.41
CA MET A 526 18.70 8.79 10.31
C MET A 526 18.71 8.32 8.86
N ASN A 527 19.50 7.30 8.60
CA ASN A 527 19.67 6.74 7.27
C ASN A 527 18.80 5.49 7.06
N ASN A 528 18.54 5.17 5.79
CA ASN A 528 17.84 3.94 5.45
C ASN A 528 18.66 2.71 5.86
N SER A 529 18.00 1.68 6.35
CA SER A 529 18.59 0.37 6.60
C SER A 529 18.83 -0.44 5.33
N LEU A 530 18.16 -0.09 4.23
CA LEU A 530 18.39 -0.64 2.91
C LEU A 530 19.53 0.10 2.22
N THR A 531 20.38 -0.65 1.53
CA THR A 531 21.59 -0.10 0.89
C THR A 531 21.93 -0.85 -0.40
N SER A 532 22.93 -0.34 -1.12
CA SER A 532 23.40 -0.94 -2.36
C SER A 532 24.25 -2.19 -2.10
N ILE A 533 24.02 -3.22 -2.90
CA ILE A 533 24.83 -4.43 -2.89
C ILE A 533 26.29 -4.14 -3.28
N ALA A 534 26.53 -3.08 -4.06
CA ALA A 534 27.88 -2.70 -4.51
C ALA A 534 28.84 -2.35 -3.35
N TYR A 535 28.32 -1.96 -2.20
CA TYR A 535 29.14 -1.65 -1.03
C TYR A 535 29.88 -2.87 -0.45
N GLN A 536 29.48 -4.09 -0.83
CA GLN A 536 30.20 -5.31 -0.46
C GLN A 536 31.62 -5.36 -1.03
N GLU A 537 31.86 -4.68 -2.15
CA GLU A 537 33.17 -4.63 -2.79
C GLU A 537 34.12 -3.60 -2.16
N LEU A 538 33.60 -2.69 -1.34
CA LEU A 538 34.41 -1.60 -0.76
C LEU A 538 35.18 -1.99 0.47
N SER A 539 34.80 -3.07 1.16
CA SER A 539 35.49 -3.52 2.36
C SER A 539 35.42 -5.03 2.55
N ALA A 540 36.52 -5.63 2.92
CA ALA A 540 36.60 -7.05 3.30
C ALA A 540 35.84 -7.36 4.61
N ASP A 541 35.43 -6.34 5.37
CA ASP A 541 34.64 -6.51 6.59
C ASP A 541 33.19 -6.87 6.27
N ILE A 542 32.76 -6.65 5.04
CA ILE A 542 31.39 -6.99 4.58
C ILE A 542 31.38 -8.41 4.05
N SER A 543 30.60 -9.27 4.68
CA SER A 543 30.48 -10.68 4.29
C SER A 543 29.33 -10.90 3.29
N VAL A 544 29.66 -11.31 2.06
CA VAL A 544 28.64 -11.67 1.05
C VAL A 544 27.74 -12.80 1.54
N ALA A 545 28.29 -13.76 2.27
CA ALA A 545 27.53 -14.90 2.81
C ALA A 545 26.54 -14.50 3.91
N GLN A 546 26.78 -13.38 4.60
CA GLN A 546 25.91 -12.87 5.66
C GLN A 546 24.91 -11.81 5.17
N THR A 547 24.85 -11.54 3.87
CA THR A 547 23.97 -10.52 3.32
C THR A 547 22.51 -10.90 3.42
N VAL A 548 21.70 -9.98 3.97
CA VAL A 548 20.23 -10.06 3.97
C VAL A 548 19.73 -9.37 2.71
N GLN A 549 19.25 -10.16 1.75
CA GLN A 549 18.71 -9.65 0.48
C GLN A 549 17.21 -9.39 0.58
N ILE A 550 16.74 -8.35 -0.10
CA ILE A 550 15.31 -8.04 -0.23
C ILE A 550 14.75 -8.81 -1.44
N LEU A 551 13.63 -9.48 -1.24
CA LEU A 551 13.01 -10.33 -2.26
C LEU A 551 12.59 -9.56 -3.52
N ASN A 552 12.01 -8.37 -3.33
CA ASN A 552 11.55 -7.51 -4.43
C ASN A 552 11.99 -6.07 -4.17
N PRO A 553 13.29 -5.73 -4.40
CA PRO A 553 13.79 -4.40 -4.12
C PRO A 553 13.22 -3.38 -5.13
N LEU A 554 12.95 -2.16 -4.67
CA LEU A 554 12.50 -1.06 -5.52
C LEU A 554 13.57 -0.60 -6.51
N SER A 555 14.85 -0.72 -6.13
CA SER A 555 16.01 -0.42 -6.96
C SER A 555 17.21 -1.26 -6.51
N GLN A 556 18.26 -1.32 -7.33
CA GLN A 556 19.53 -1.96 -6.96
C GLN A 556 20.23 -1.25 -5.80
N ASP A 557 20.00 0.05 -5.63
CA ASP A 557 20.54 0.84 -4.52
C ASP A 557 19.89 0.52 -3.17
N LEU A 558 18.78 -0.21 -3.17
CA LEU A 558 18.03 -0.63 -1.98
C LEU A 558 17.84 -2.15 -1.93
N ALA A 559 18.79 -2.91 -2.49
CA ALA A 559 18.64 -4.34 -2.70
C ALA A 559 18.96 -5.20 -1.48
N VAL A 560 19.71 -4.67 -0.51
CA VAL A 560 20.18 -5.41 0.67
C VAL A 560 20.08 -4.60 1.94
N MET A 561 20.02 -5.29 3.09
CA MET A 561 20.13 -4.67 4.41
C MET A 561 21.60 -4.36 4.73
N ARG A 562 21.87 -3.19 5.35
CA ARG A 562 23.23 -2.74 5.69
C ARG A 562 23.91 -3.65 6.71
N GLN A 563 25.16 -4.02 6.45
CA GLN A 563 26.06 -4.71 7.40
C GLN A 563 27.01 -3.75 8.14
N SER A 564 27.05 -2.48 7.75
CA SER A 564 27.84 -1.42 8.37
C SER A 564 27.06 -0.12 8.34
N MET A 565 27.22 0.70 9.37
CA MET A 565 26.68 2.05 9.45
C MET A 565 27.52 3.05 8.63
N LEU A 566 28.74 2.69 8.23
CA LEU A 566 29.69 3.59 7.59
C LEU A 566 29.17 4.15 6.27
N PHE A 567 28.70 3.29 5.36
CA PHE A 567 28.42 3.69 3.98
C PHE A 567 27.25 4.69 3.89
N SER A 568 26.17 4.45 4.62
CA SER A 568 25.04 5.37 4.69
C SER A 568 25.41 6.73 5.32
N GLY A 569 26.31 6.72 6.29
CA GLY A 569 26.89 7.94 6.85
C GLY A 569 27.77 8.70 5.84
N LEU A 570 28.53 8.00 5.00
CA LEU A 570 29.32 8.61 3.92
C LEU A 570 28.42 9.20 2.83
N GLU A 571 27.31 8.56 2.48
CA GLU A 571 26.27 9.14 1.59
C GLU A 571 25.76 10.48 2.15
N THR A 572 25.46 10.53 3.44
CA THR A 572 25.02 11.76 4.11
C THR A 572 26.10 12.84 4.08
N ILE A 573 27.37 12.49 4.29
CA ILE A 573 28.48 13.44 4.18
C ILE A 573 28.62 13.95 2.75
N ALA A 574 28.60 13.07 1.74
CA ALA A 574 28.66 13.45 0.32
C ALA A 574 27.49 14.38 -0.06
N TYR A 575 26.28 14.05 0.40
CA TYR A 575 25.09 14.88 0.18
C TYR A 575 25.25 16.32 0.72
N ASN A 576 25.82 16.46 1.92
CA ASN A 576 26.07 17.76 2.55
C ASN A 576 27.24 18.50 1.88
N ASN A 577 28.33 17.79 1.50
CA ASN A 577 29.46 18.38 0.79
C ASN A 577 29.03 19.00 -0.55
N ASN A 578 28.15 18.34 -1.29
CA ASN A 578 27.58 18.86 -2.55
C ASN A 578 26.78 20.14 -2.33
N ARG A 579 26.32 20.40 -1.09
CA ARG A 579 25.62 21.62 -0.66
C ARG A 579 26.51 22.62 0.05
N LYS A 580 27.84 22.44 -0.08
CA LYS A 580 28.86 23.31 0.52
C LYS A 580 28.89 23.32 2.06
N ARG A 581 28.34 22.30 2.67
CA ARG A 581 28.43 22.04 4.12
C ARG A 581 29.46 20.97 4.35
N THR A 582 30.69 21.38 4.66
CA THR A 582 31.85 20.51 4.76
C THR A 582 32.28 20.19 6.19
N ASP A 583 31.89 21.04 7.14
CA ASP A 583 32.25 20.91 8.55
C ASP A 583 31.10 20.17 9.26
N LEU A 584 31.30 18.86 9.47
CA LEU A 584 30.24 17.96 9.90
C LEU A 584 30.65 17.17 11.13
N SER A 585 29.80 17.19 12.13
CA SER A 585 29.83 16.31 13.30
C SER A 585 28.46 15.60 13.35
N LEU A 586 28.42 14.32 12.99
CA LEU A 586 27.17 13.57 12.84
C LEU A 586 27.18 12.33 13.71
N PHE A 587 26.00 11.92 14.19
CA PHE A 587 25.84 10.63 14.85
C PHE A 587 24.51 9.95 14.43
N GLU A 588 24.51 8.62 14.54
CA GLU A 588 23.32 7.80 14.27
C GLU A 588 23.26 6.63 15.25
N PHE A 589 22.10 6.45 15.89
CA PHE A 589 21.72 5.18 16.50
C PHE A 589 21.03 4.33 15.44
N GLY A 590 21.57 3.16 15.14
CA GLY A 590 21.04 2.31 14.09
C GLY A 590 21.32 0.83 14.34
N LYS A 591 20.90 0.01 13.39
CA LYS A 591 21.16 -1.42 13.38
C LYS A 591 21.92 -1.83 12.13
N THR A 592 22.71 -2.87 12.24
CA THR A 592 23.22 -3.65 11.11
C THR A 592 22.52 -5.00 11.06
N TYR A 593 22.56 -5.66 9.91
CA TYR A 593 21.76 -6.86 9.67
C TYR A 593 22.63 -7.95 9.06
N HIS A 594 22.60 -9.13 9.68
CA HIS A 594 23.45 -10.25 9.26
C HIS A 594 22.64 -11.54 9.22
N LYS A 595 22.82 -12.32 8.16
CA LYS A 595 22.30 -13.67 8.03
C LYS A 595 23.38 -14.67 8.50
N ILE A 596 23.08 -15.46 9.51
CA ILE A 596 23.99 -16.48 10.06
C ILE A 596 23.31 -17.83 9.93
N GLY A 597 23.66 -18.59 8.87
CA GLY A 597 22.93 -19.79 8.51
C GLY A 597 21.47 -19.49 8.13
N GLU A 598 20.51 -20.03 8.89
CA GLU A 598 19.08 -19.73 8.73
C GLU A 598 18.57 -18.63 9.65
N SER A 599 19.40 -18.12 10.55
CA SER A 599 19.02 -17.10 11.53
C SER A 599 19.47 -15.72 11.08
N TYR A 600 18.81 -14.69 11.63
CA TYR A 600 19.13 -13.29 11.40
C TYR A 600 19.53 -12.63 12.71
N THR A 601 20.52 -11.74 12.67
CA THR A 601 20.94 -10.92 13.81
C THR A 601 20.89 -9.45 13.47
N GLU A 602 20.53 -8.63 14.45
CA GLU A 602 20.29 -7.17 14.29
C GLU A 602 21.00 -6.40 15.41
N PRO A 603 22.35 -6.42 15.48
CA PRO A 603 23.06 -5.67 16.51
C PRO A 603 22.84 -4.17 16.38
N LYS A 604 22.73 -3.51 17.52
CA LYS A 604 22.60 -2.06 17.61
C LYS A 604 23.95 -1.37 17.69
N HIS A 605 24.03 -0.22 17.04
CA HIS A 605 25.24 0.60 16.95
C HIS A 605 24.95 2.05 17.30
N LEU A 606 25.94 2.74 17.84
CA LEU A 606 26.04 4.18 17.80
C LEU A 606 27.25 4.55 16.96
N SER A 607 27.01 5.21 15.84
CA SER A 607 28.07 5.65 14.92
C SER A 607 28.29 7.15 15.01
N LEU A 608 29.57 7.57 15.00
CA LEU A 608 29.95 8.98 14.97
C LEU A 608 30.82 9.26 13.74
N PHE A 609 30.60 10.42 13.14
CA PHE A 609 31.34 10.90 11.99
C PHE A 609 31.81 12.33 12.21
N LEU A 610 33.10 12.57 11.97
CA LEU A 610 33.68 13.91 11.96
C LEU A 610 34.37 14.18 10.63
N SER A 611 34.12 15.36 10.07
CA SER A 611 34.76 15.79 8.83
C SER A 611 34.86 17.32 8.77
N GLY A 612 35.86 17.86 8.07
CA GLY A 612 36.05 19.30 7.91
C GLY A 612 36.80 19.96 9.06
N ASN A 613 36.37 21.13 9.46
CA ASN A 613 36.97 21.93 10.53
C ASN A 613 36.19 21.75 11.85
N ILE A 614 36.87 21.97 12.97
CA ILE A 614 36.28 21.90 14.31
C ILE A 614 35.30 23.04 14.55
N TYR A 615 35.71 24.24 14.13
CA TYR A 615 34.94 25.47 14.25
C TYR A 615 34.73 26.12 12.89
N PRO A 616 33.60 26.77 12.67
CA PRO A 616 33.44 27.61 11.48
C PRO A 616 34.47 28.73 11.45
N GLU A 617 34.73 29.28 10.26
CA GLU A 617 35.67 30.40 10.11
C GLU A 617 35.25 31.56 10.98
N THR A 618 36.16 31.98 11.90
CA THR A 618 35.95 33.09 12.83
C THR A 618 37.22 33.93 12.92
N TRP A 619 37.09 35.21 13.29
CA TRP A 619 38.21 36.13 13.44
C TRP A 619 39.05 35.92 14.72
N ASN A 620 38.49 35.23 15.72
CA ASN A 620 39.05 35.10 17.06
C ASN A 620 39.65 33.72 17.35
N ALA A 621 39.56 32.77 16.43
CA ALA A 621 40.14 31.45 16.58
C ALA A 621 40.76 30.97 15.24
N PRO A 622 41.95 30.33 15.29
CA PRO A 622 42.53 29.74 14.09
C PRO A 622 41.62 28.61 13.55
N GLN A 623 41.54 28.49 12.24
CA GLN A 623 40.84 27.41 11.61
C GLN A 623 41.63 26.12 11.79
N GLU A 624 41.07 25.18 12.55
CA GLU A 624 41.70 23.90 12.86
C GLU A 624 40.85 22.78 12.27
N LYS A 625 41.49 21.87 11.54
CA LYS A 625 40.86 20.69 10.99
C LYS A 625 40.61 19.65 12.09
N THR A 626 39.46 18.99 11.99
CA THR A 626 39.18 17.85 12.86
C THR A 626 40.26 16.77 12.71
N ASN A 627 40.48 16.03 13.76
CA ASN A 627 41.48 14.98 13.78
C ASN A 627 41.04 13.76 14.62
N PHE A 628 41.83 12.71 14.61
CA PHE A 628 41.53 11.46 15.32
C PHE A 628 41.32 11.66 16.83
N TYR A 629 42.08 12.57 17.45
CA TYR A 629 42.02 12.79 18.90
C TYR A 629 40.71 13.45 19.33
N TYR A 630 40.09 14.30 18.49
CA TYR A 630 38.76 14.83 18.76
C TYR A 630 37.72 13.72 18.76
N LEU A 631 37.73 12.81 17.75
CA LEU A 631 36.84 11.67 17.72
C LEU A 631 37.03 10.78 18.95
N LYS A 632 38.30 10.47 19.28
CA LYS A 632 38.65 9.68 20.48
C LYS A 632 38.14 10.35 21.77
N GLY A 633 38.25 11.68 21.86
CA GLY A 633 37.74 12.46 22.99
C GLY A 633 36.24 12.34 23.17
N TYR A 634 35.48 12.43 22.09
CA TYR A 634 34.01 12.25 22.12
C TYR A 634 33.60 10.81 22.49
N VAL A 635 34.24 9.81 21.90
CA VAL A 635 34.03 8.41 22.26
C VAL A 635 34.33 8.17 23.72
N LYS A 636 35.46 8.68 24.23
CA LYS A 636 35.82 8.59 25.66
C LYS A 636 34.78 9.26 26.54
N ALA A 637 34.27 10.44 26.19
CA ALA A 637 33.25 11.15 26.94
C ALA A 637 31.93 10.35 27.02
N ILE A 638 31.57 9.59 26.00
CA ILE A 638 30.43 8.68 26.04
C ILE A 638 30.64 7.56 27.06
N PHE A 639 31.80 6.89 27.03
CA PHE A 639 32.11 5.83 27.99
C PHE A 639 32.20 6.35 29.41
N ASP A 640 32.84 7.52 29.62
CA ASP A 640 32.92 8.19 30.95
C ASP A 640 31.52 8.52 31.47
N ARG A 641 30.60 8.99 30.59
CA ARG A 641 29.18 9.29 30.96
C ARG A 641 28.43 8.08 31.42
N LEU A 642 28.74 6.94 30.83
CA LEU A 642 28.13 5.65 31.16
C LEU A 642 28.83 4.88 32.28
N GLY A 643 29.89 5.50 32.86
CA GLY A 643 30.67 4.94 33.97
C GLY A 643 31.53 3.72 33.56
N ILE A 644 31.82 3.59 32.26
CA ILE A 644 32.67 2.54 31.74
C ILE A 644 34.12 3.04 31.69
N THR A 645 34.95 2.51 32.57
CA THR A 645 36.40 2.78 32.67
C THR A 645 37.15 1.50 32.36
N ASN A 646 38.48 1.53 32.35
CA ASN A 646 39.33 0.34 32.09
C ASN A 646 39.20 -0.27 30.68
N LEU A 647 39.12 0.59 29.69
CA LEU A 647 39.16 0.18 28.29
C LEU A 647 40.62 -0.11 27.89
N LYS A 648 40.82 -1.26 27.21
CA LYS A 648 42.08 -1.59 26.57
C LYS A 648 42.03 -1.16 25.10
N GLU A 649 43.11 -0.54 24.63
CA GLU A 649 43.24 -0.11 23.24
C GLU A 649 44.17 -1.08 22.50
N THR A 650 43.77 -1.45 21.28
CA THR A 650 44.60 -2.21 20.34
C THR A 650 44.46 -1.60 18.95
N PRO A 651 45.50 -1.76 18.08
CA PRO A 651 45.33 -1.40 16.68
C PRO A 651 44.11 -2.11 16.06
N SER A 652 43.28 -1.38 15.31
CA SER A 652 42.14 -2.00 14.61
C SER A 652 42.58 -2.86 13.46
N GLN A 653 41.91 -4.00 13.29
CA GLN A 653 42.10 -4.91 12.17
C GLN A 653 41.06 -4.70 11.06
N GLU A 654 40.08 -3.78 11.26
CA GLU A 654 39.01 -3.55 10.30
C GLU A 654 39.55 -2.92 9.01
N ALA A 655 39.12 -3.50 7.89
CA ALA A 655 39.57 -3.09 6.56
C ALA A 655 39.09 -1.70 6.14
N ILE A 656 38.12 -1.12 6.83
CA ILE A 656 37.57 0.22 6.56
C ILE A 656 38.51 1.36 6.98
N TYR A 657 39.41 1.12 7.93
CA TYR A 657 40.30 2.17 8.43
C TYR A 657 41.68 2.17 7.73
N GLN A 658 42.18 3.37 7.48
CA GLN A 658 43.59 3.57 7.12
C GLN A 658 44.47 3.38 8.37
N GLU A 659 44.07 3.98 9.48
CA GLU A 659 44.63 3.85 10.81
C GLU A 659 43.48 3.91 11.80
N GLY A 660 43.46 3.02 12.78
CA GLY A 660 42.39 2.95 13.76
C GLY A 660 42.77 2.15 15.00
N ILE A 661 41.92 2.24 15.99
CA ILE A 661 42.03 1.46 17.23
C ILE A 661 40.70 0.77 17.52
N THR A 662 40.75 -0.36 18.18
CA THR A 662 39.63 -1.06 18.79
C THR A 662 39.69 -0.94 20.30
N LEU A 663 38.55 -0.56 20.90
CA LEU A 663 38.37 -0.47 22.35
C LEU A 663 37.76 -1.77 22.87
N TRP A 664 38.38 -2.32 23.90
CA TRP A 664 37.97 -3.58 24.51
C TRP A 664 37.57 -3.37 25.98
N LEU A 665 36.44 -3.98 26.35
CA LEU A 665 36.07 -4.12 27.76
C LEU A 665 36.29 -5.61 28.17
N GLY A 666 37.37 -5.87 28.88
CA GLY A 666 37.83 -7.24 29.09
C GLY A 666 38.23 -7.90 27.78
N GLN A 667 37.53 -8.91 27.34
CA GLN A 667 37.74 -9.61 26.05
C GLN A 667 36.72 -9.28 24.98
N THR A 668 35.78 -8.39 25.26
CA THR A 668 34.69 -8.02 24.34
C THR A 668 35.02 -6.69 23.64
N PRO A 669 35.05 -6.62 22.30
CA PRO A 669 35.16 -5.34 21.61
C PRO A 669 33.89 -4.55 21.84
N VAL A 670 34.05 -3.27 22.15
CA VAL A 670 32.93 -2.36 22.43
C VAL A 670 32.87 -1.17 21.47
N ALA A 671 33.97 -0.82 20.84
CA ALA A 671 34.02 0.21 19.81
C ALA A 671 35.21 0.04 18.90
N SER A 672 35.10 0.48 17.67
CA SER A 672 36.19 0.74 16.75
C SER A 672 36.17 2.19 16.29
N LEU A 673 37.33 2.83 16.13
CA LEU A 673 37.42 4.20 15.64
C LEU A 673 38.72 4.45 14.88
N GLY A 674 38.63 5.26 13.83
CA GLY A 674 39.79 5.52 12.98
C GLY A 674 39.54 6.53 11.88
N VAL A 675 40.53 6.62 10.99
CA VAL A 675 40.44 7.38 9.73
C VAL A 675 39.97 6.45 8.64
N VAL A 676 38.91 6.81 7.97
CA VAL A 676 38.34 6.03 6.83
C VAL A 676 39.35 6.01 5.68
N LYS A 677 39.52 4.86 5.02
CA LYS A 677 40.41 4.71 3.86
C LYS A 677 40.03 5.62 2.70
N ASN A 678 41.03 6.16 2.03
CA ASN A 678 40.86 7.07 0.92
C ASN A 678 40.11 6.45 -0.30
N ASN A 679 40.35 5.16 -0.58
CA ASN A 679 39.64 4.46 -1.66
C ASN A 679 38.12 4.39 -1.41
N ILE A 680 37.69 4.20 -0.16
CA ILE A 680 36.29 4.23 0.24
C ILE A 680 35.72 5.65 0.05
N LEU A 681 36.44 6.68 0.54
CA LEU A 681 36.03 8.08 0.41
C LEU A 681 35.88 8.52 -1.06
N GLN A 682 36.79 8.05 -1.93
CA GLN A 682 36.75 8.33 -3.37
C GLN A 682 35.50 7.78 -4.04
N HIS A 683 35.02 6.62 -3.62
CA HIS A 683 33.75 6.05 -4.13
C HIS A 683 32.55 6.98 -3.92
N PHE A 684 32.55 7.74 -2.82
CA PHE A 684 31.50 8.72 -2.47
C PHE A 684 31.86 10.16 -2.92
N ASP A 685 32.93 10.37 -3.72
CA ASP A 685 33.45 11.69 -4.10
C ASP A 685 33.75 12.61 -2.90
N ILE A 686 34.20 12.03 -1.79
CA ILE A 686 34.58 12.77 -0.60
C ILE A 686 36.09 13.03 -0.65
N LYS A 687 36.49 14.32 -0.72
CA LYS A 687 37.88 14.74 -0.84
C LYS A 687 38.58 14.96 0.49
N GLN A 688 37.84 15.18 1.54
CA GLN A 688 38.32 15.45 2.88
C GLN A 688 38.39 14.18 3.72
N LYS A 689 39.25 14.18 4.75
CA LYS A 689 39.31 13.08 5.68
C LYS A 689 38.02 12.95 6.47
N VAL A 690 37.57 11.71 6.67
CA VAL A 690 36.45 11.37 7.53
C VAL A 690 36.98 10.52 8.68
N PHE A 691 36.67 10.91 9.90
CA PHE A 691 36.93 10.15 11.10
C PHE A 691 35.64 9.48 11.51
N TYR A 692 35.69 8.18 11.70
CA TYR A 692 34.53 7.32 11.96
C TYR A 692 34.75 6.53 13.24
N ALA A 693 33.72 6.45 14.08
CA ALA A 693 33.65 5.54 15.19
C ALA A 693 32.37 4.73 15.13
N ASP A 694 32.50 3.45 15.42
CA ASP A 694 31.39 2.51 15.57
C ASP A 694 31.40 1.92 16.97
N ILE A 695 30.35 2.17 17.73
CA ILE A 695 30.18 1.68 19.10
C ILE A 695 29.12 0.58 19.08
N LEU A 696 29.49 -0.62 19.50
CA LEU A 696 28.63 -1.79 19.63
C LEU A 696 27.67 -1.57 20.81
N TRP A 697 26.52 -0.98 20.54
CA TRP A 697 25.60 -0.46 21.56
C TRP A 697 25.08 -1.53 22.50
N ASP A 698 24.74 -2.70 21.99
CA ASP A 698 24.26 -3.82 22.80
C ASP A 698 25.33 -4.31 23.80
N HIS A 699 26.59 -4.37 23.36
CA HIS A 699 27.71 -4.75 24.24
C HIS A 699 27.93 -3.71 25.34
N LEU A 700 27.73 -2.43 25.00
CA LEU A 700 27.86 -1.33 25.95
C LEU A 700 26.74 -1.37 26.99
N LEU A 701 25.48 -1.56 26.58
CA LEU A 701 24.32 -1.69 27.48
C LEU A 701 24.48 -2.86 28.46
N ALA A 702 24.97 -4.00 27.97
CA ALA A 702 25.18 -5.19 28.80
C ALA A 702 26.20 -4.97 29.93
N ASN A 703 27.10 -3.98 29.79
CA ASN A 703 28.18 -3.70 30.70
C ASN A 703 28.03 -2.37 31.47
N LEU A 704 26.83 -1.77 31.45
CA LEU A 704 26.56 -0.56 32.20
C LEU A 704 26.77 -0.75 33.70
N SER A 705 27.43 0.21 34.35
CA SER A 705 27.56 0.22 35.79
C SER A 705 26.20 0.50 36.45
N LYS A 706 25.70 -0.45 37.25
CA LYS A 706 24.38 -0.35 37.92
C LYS A 706 24.38 0.51 39.16
N GLY A 707 25.44 1.29 39.42
CA GLY A 707 25.50 2.12 40.60
C GLY A 707 26.47 3.30 40.46
N VAL A 708 26.04 4.45 40.97
CA VAL A 708 26.91 5.63 41.12
C VAL A 708 27.44 5.61 42.55
N LYS A 709 28.77 5.59 42.69
CA LYS A 709 29.41 5.71 43.97
C LYS A 709 29.84 7.18 44.19
N TYR A 710 29.28 7.80 45.19
CA TYR A 710 29.72 9.12 45.63
C TYR A 710 31.13 9.02 46.21
N ARG A 711 32.03 9.95 45.84
CA ARG A 711 33.33 10.17 46.46
C ARG A 711 33.45 11.63 46.76
N GLU A 712 33.90 11.95 47.99
CA GLU A 712 34.19 13.34 48.36
C GLU A 712 35.31 13.89 47.47
N ILE A 713 35.19 15.16 47.10
CA ILE A 713 36.26 15.89 46.40
C ILE A 713 37.41 16.03 47.40
N PRO A 714 38.67 15.66 46.99
CA PRO A 714 39.80 15.80 47.87
C PRO A 714 40.00 17.22 48.34
N LYS A 715 40.20 17.37 49.66
CA LYS A 715 40.40 18.67 50.30
C LYS A 715 41.83 19.19 50.19
N TYR A 716 42.76 18.34 49.83
CA TYR A 716 44.18 18.66 49.74
C TYR A 716 44.63 18.93 48.32
N PRO A 717 45.57 19.88 48.08
CA PRO A 717 45.99 20.28 46.76
C PRO A 717 46.69 19.16 46.01
N GLU A 718 46.48 19.07 44.70
CA GLU A 718 47.25 18.26 43.79
C GLU A 718 48.58 18.90 43.48
N VAL A 719 49.55 18.05 43.16
CA VAL A 719 50.90 18.45 42.75
C VAL A 719 51.23 17.91 41.40
N ARG A 720 51.57 18.75 40.47
CA ARG A 720 52.08 18.36 39.14
C ARG A 720 53.59 18.23 39.13
N ARG A 721 54.09 17.16 38.51
CA ARG A 721 55.50 16.96 38.18
C ARG A 721 55.64 16.52 36.74
N ASP A 722 56.61 17.04 36.04
CA ASP A 722 56.85 16.77 34.62
C ASP A 722 58.19 16.00 34.45
N LEU A 723 58.20 15.06 33.54
CA LEU A 723 59.37 14.32 33.15
C LEU A 723 59.50 14.35 31.63
N ALA A 724 60.72 14.62 31.15
CA ALA A 724 61.10 14.39 29.75
C ALA A 724 61.85 13.07 29.63
N LEU A 725 61.32 12.11 28.90
CA LEU A 725 61.86 10.77 28.75
C LEU A 725 62.34 10.59 27.30
N LEU A 726 63.56 10.12 27.12
CA LEU A 726 64.11 9.67 25.87
C LEU A 726 63.83 8.17 25.74
N LEU A 727 63.14 7.77 24.67
CA LEU A 727 62.57 6.43 24.46
C LEU A 727 62.93 5.89 23.09
N ASP A 728 62.87 4.57 22.92
CA ASP A 728 62.85 3.95 21.63
C ASP A 728 61.54 4.28 20.89
N SER A 729 61.61 4.46 19.61
CA SER A 729 60.41 4.87 18.79
C SER A 729 59.22 3.93 18.92
N GLU A 730 59.46 2.68 19.25
CA GLU A 730 58.43 1.64 19.39
C GLU A 730 57.71 1.69 20.74
N VAL A 731 58.26 2.31 21.77
CA VAL A 731 57.64 2.40 23.10
C VAL A 731 56.44 3.30 23.04
N SER A 732 55.22 2.76 23.25
CA SER A 732 54.00 3.51 23.23
C SER A 732 53.78 4.30 24.52
N PHE A 733 52.96 5.36 24.46
CA PHE A 733 52.52 6.08 25.66
C PHE A 733 51.73 5.17 26.60
N GLU A 734 50.91 4.28 26.06
CA GLU A 734 50.10 3.32 26.83
C GLU A 734 50.99 2.41 27.71
N THR A 735 52.17 1.99 27.19
CA THR A 735 53.12 1.21 27.96
C THR A 735 53.62 1.99 29.18
N LEU A 736 53.97 3.27 29.00
CA LEU A 736 54.41 4.14 30.11
C LEU A 736 53.31 4.46 31.10
N HIS A 737 52.09 4.71 30.56
CA HIS A 737 50.90 4.96 31.37
C HIS A 737 50.59 3.75 32.25
N SER A 738 50.62 2.54 31.69
CA SER A 738 50.39 1.30 32.43
C SER A 738 51.47 1.07 33.51
N ILE A 739 52.75 1.30 33.21
CA ILE A 739 53.84 1.20 34.15
C ILE A 739 53.66 2.18 35.30
N ALA A 740 53.27 3.43 34.97
CA ALA A 740 53.04 4.47 36.01
C ALA A 740 51.97 4.09 37.01
N LEU A 741 50.81 3.63 36.47
CA LEU A 741 49.63 3.23 37.29
C LEU A 741 49.95 1.95 38.12
N GLN A 742 50.77 1.06 37.63
CA GLN A 742 51.18 -0.14 38.34
C GLN A 742 52.19 0.18 39.45
N THR A 743 53.05 1.17 39.19
CA THR A 743 54.11 1.60 40.15
C THR A 743 53.55 2.40 41.31
N GLU A 744 52.63 3.34 41.04
CA GLU A 744 51.99 4.17 42.07
C GLU A 744 50.46 4.12 41.94
N LYS A 745 49.81 3.44 42.87
CA LYS A 745 48.37 3.19 42.83
C LYS A 745 47.53 4.17 43.67
N GLU A 746 48.14 4.79 44.63
CA GLU A 746 47.41 5.60 45.64
C GLU A 746 47.53 7.10 45.37
N LEU A 747 48.74 7.61 45.17
CA LEU A 747 49.01 9.02 45.01
C LEU A 747 48.84 9.54 43.59
N LEU A 748 49.14 8.69 42.60
CA LEU A 748 49.06 9.07 41.18
C LEU A 748 47.62 9.13 40.72
N LYS A 749 47.12 10.33 40.38
CA LYS A 749 45.73 10.53 39.91
C LYS A 749 45.62 10.65 38.42
N LYS A 750 46.64 11.21 37.75
CA LYS A 750 46.62 11.39 36.28
C LYS A 750 48.03 11.36 35.71
N VAL A 751 48.16 10.74 34.57
CA VAL A 751 49.33 10.79 33.70
C VAL A 751 48.91 11.36 32.36
N ALA A 752 49.62 12.34 31.86
CA ALA A 752 49.33 12.90 30.54
C ALA A 752 50.60 13.13 29.76
N LEU A 753 50.49 12.97 28.43
CA LEU A 753 51.55 13.31 27.48
C LEU A 753 51.22 14.68 26.90
N PHE A 754 52.13 15.66 27.08
CA PHE A 754 51.87 17.01 26.63
C PHE A 754 52.80 17.50 25.51
N ASP A 755 53.90 16.78 25.27
CA ASP A 755 54.79 17.04 24.12
C ASP A 755 55.46 15.77 23.63
N VAL A 756 55.58 15.67 22.30
CA VAL A 756 56.25 14.56 21.59
C VAL A 756 57.21 15.17 20.62
N TYR A 757 58.48 14.93 20.85
CA TYR A 757 59.52 15.41 19.96
C TYR A 757 60.19 14.23 19.23
N GLN A 758 60.17 14.29 17.90
CA GLN A 758 60.91 13.38 17.00
C GLN A 758 61.65 14.24 15.97
N GLY A 759 62.95 14.31 16.03
CA GLY A 759 63.73 15.16 15.12
C GLY A 759 65.23 14.97 15.22
N ASP A 760 65.98 15.66 14.39
CA ASP A 760 67.42 15.46 14.14
C ASP A 760 68.27 15.68 15.35
N LYS A 761 67.79 16.26 16.43
CA LYS A 761 68.51 16.42 17.69
C LYS A 761 68.47 15.22 18.60
N LEU A 762 67.82 14.14 18.18
CA LEU A 762 67.75 12.88 18.90
C LEU A 762 68.55 11.78 18.18
N PRO A 763 69.08 10.75 18.90
CA PRO A 763 69.67 9.59 18.27
C PRO A 763 68.66 8.90 17.35
N LYS A 764 69.10 8.35 16.22
CA LYS A 764 68.27 7.60 15.30
C LYS A 764 67.50 6.48 16.03
N GLY A 765 66.20 6.36 15.77
CA GLY A 765 65.33 5.37 16.41
C GLY A 765 64.84 5.76 17.81
N LYS A 766 65.10 7.00 18.27
CA LYS A 766 64.61 7.53 19.55
C LYS A 766 63.62 8.63 19.37
N LYS A 767 62.71 8.76 20.35
CA LYS A 767 61.77 9.87 20.51
C LYS A 767 61.80 10.39 21.94
N SER A 768 61.34 11.61 22.14
CA SER A 768 61.22 12.21 23.48
C SER A 768 59.77 12.43 23.81
N TYR A 769 59.34 11.94 24.95
CA TYR A 769 58.03 12.22 25.52
C TYR A 769 58.18 13.15 26.73
N ALA A 770 57.40 14.26 26.70
CA ALA A 770 57.21 15.09 27.89
C ALA A 770 55.90 14.72 28.55
N MET A 771 56.00 14.14 29.72
CA MET A 771 54.85 13.60 30.48
C MET A 771 54.66 14.36 31.76
N SER A 772 53.39 14.60 32.12
CA SER A 772 52.99 15.18 33.40
C SER A 772 52.30 14.13 34.27
N PHE A 773 52.65 14.20 35.58
CA PHE A 773 52.10 13.33 36.59
C PHE A 773 51.41 14.20 37.65
N ILE A 774 50.14 13.97 37.92
CA ILE A 774 49.35 14.63 38.94
C ILE A 774 49.28 13.69 40.13
N LEU A 775 49.87 14.16 41.25
CA LEU A 775 49.91 13.43 42.50
C LEU A 775 49.03 14.10 43.53
N GLN A 776 48.23 13.34 44.28
CA GLN A 776 47.32 13.86 45.35
C GLN A 776 47.07 12.76 46.37
N ASP A 777 47.10 13.15 47.64
CA ASP A 777 46.64 12.34 48.77
C ASP A 777 45.27 12.83 49.24
N ASN A 778 44.35 11.94 49.43
CA ASN A 778 42.97 12.28 49.84
C ASN A 778 42.90 12.71 51.31
N ASN A 779 43.90 12.36 52.14
CA ASN A 779 43.89 12.50 53.62
C ASN A 779 44.82 13.58 54.15
N LYS A 780 45.80 14.01 53.35
CA LYS A 780 46.83 14.98 53.81
C LYS A 780 47.52 15.67 52.62
N THR A 781 48.14 16.83 52.91
CA THR A 781 49.01 17.52 51.93
C THR A 781 50.27 16.71 51.73
N LEU A 782 50.69 16.52 50.46
CA LEU A 782 51.91 15.83 50.09
C LEU A 782 53.14 16.66 50.48
N THR A 783 54.12 15.99 51.05
CA THR A 783 55.45 16.60 51.35
C THR A 783 56.39 16.39 50.16
N ASP A 784 57.35 17.32 49.97
CA ASP A 784 58.31 17.20 48.86
C ASP A 784 59.07 15.86 48.91
N LYS A 785 59.40 15.36 50.09
CA LYS A 785 60.05 14.05 50.26
C LYS A 785 59.17 12.87 49.72
N GLN A 786 57.86 12.93 49.90
CA GLN A 786 56.95 11.91 49.36
C GLN A 786 56.87 12.02 47.84
N ILE A 787 56.78 13.24 47.33
CA ILE A 787 56.72 13.53 45.90
C ILE A 787 57.96 13.03 45.19
N ASP A 788 59.13 13.40 45.70
CA ASP A 788 60.47 13.00 45.13
C ASP A 788 60.64 11.49 45.17
N LYS A 789 60.25 10.83 46.25
CA LYS A 789 60.27 9.37 46.35
C LYS A 789 59.36 8.70 45.28
N THR A 790 58.15 9.17 45.10
CA THR A 790 57.23 8.66 44.06
C THR A 790 57.80 8.90 42.67
N MET A 791 58.31 10.10 42.41
CA MET A 791 58.89 10.41 41.09
C MET A 791 60.12 9.58 40.78
N ALA A 792 61.03 9.34 41.78
CA ALA A 792 62.15 8.47 41.62
C ALA A 792 61.79 7.03 41.34
N ALA A 793 60.76 6.51 42.02
CA ALA A 793 60.23 5.17 41.75
C ALA A 793 59.67 5.03 40.33
N LEU A 794 58.92 6.04 39.82
CA LEU A 794 58.42 6.07 38.47
C LEU A 794 59.53 6.06 37.41
N VAL A 795 60.58 6.90 37.62
CA VAL A 795 61.72 6.96 36.71
C VAL A 795 62.45 5.63 36.68
N GLU A 796 62.69 4.98 37.83
CA GLU A 796 63.32 3.70 37.90
C GLU A 796 62.54 2.60 37.20
N ALA A 797 61.23 2.59 37.39
CA ALA A 797 60.32 1.67 36.71
C ALA A 797 60.33 1.84 35.19
N PHE A 798 60.30 3.05 34.68
CA PHE A 798 60.42 3.35 33.26
C PHE A 798 61.79 2.88 32.71
N LYS A 799 62.85 3.23 33.40
CA LYS A 799 64.21 2.78 32.99
C LYS A 799 64.34 1.28 32.95
N LYS A 800 63.83 0.57 33.96
CA LYS A 800 63.93 -0.89 34.05
C LYS A 800 63.09 -1.61 33.01
N GLN A 801 61.86 -1.13 32.70
CA GLN A 801 60.91 -1.85 31.83
C GLN A 801 61.01 -1.44 30.35
N THR A 802 61.41 -0.20 30.07
CA THR A 802 61.43 0.32 28.69
C THR A 802 62.78 0.85 28.22
N GLY A 803 63.81 0.82 29.08
CA GLY A 803 65.12 1.46 28.78
C GLY A 803 65.09 2.98 28.71
N ALA A 804 63.99 3.60 29.18
CA ALA A 804 63.82 5.07 29.17
C ALA A 804 64.97 5.79 29.89
N GLN A 805 65.41 6.92 29.33
CA GLN A 805 66.39 7.79 29.92
C GLN A 805 65.79 9.20 30.20
N LEU A 806 66.16 9.79 31.34
CA LEU A 806 65.77 11.19 31.58
C LEU A 806 66.48 12.08 30.59
N ARG A 807 65.75 12.97 29.94
CA ARG A 807 66.34 14.00 29.10
C ARG A 807 66.52 15.25 29.95
N SER A 808 67.76 15.64 30.15
CA SER A 808 68.10 16.88 30.82
C SER A 808 67.89 18.13 30.00
#